data_63c2b6bcc25203a1f0ce35c23e33341a
#
_entry.id   63c2b6bcc25203a1f0ce35c23e33341a
#
_cell.length_a   1.000
_cell.length_b   1.000
_cell.length_c   1.000
_cell.angle_alpha   90.00
_cell.angle_beta   90.00
_cell.angle_gamma   90.00
#
_symmetry.space_group_name_H-M   'P 1'
#
loop_
_entity.id
_entity.type
_entity.pdbx_description
1 polymer ?
#
loop_
_entity_poly.entity_id
_entity_poly.type
_entity_poly.pdbx_seq_one_letter_code
_entity_poly.pdbx_strand_id
1 'polypeptide(L)'
;MSYRDILKQYFGYDDFRGVQEPIIESIGSGRDTLGLMPTGGGKSITFQVPALAQEGVCIVITPLIALMKDQVAQLKARGIKACAIYSGMSRDTIIATLENCIFGGYKFLYISPERLASDIFQTKVVKMKVSFIAVDESHCISQWGYDFRPSYLSIAQVRDLLPSVPVLALTATATPEVVTDIQHQLRFSEENVFRMSFARQNLIYVVRETSDKDNELLHIIGSVPGTAIVYVRSREKTKEIAKLLLDHDISATFYHAGLAHVEKDERQQAWTRGEVRVMVATTAFGMGIDKADVRLVLHYEMPDSPEAYFQEAGRGGRDGAPAYAVLLYQPDDKTRLSRRVSDTYPPKEFVRKVYEKLNYHFQMALGDGEGCRYDFHLEEFCHNYHLPMVQTESALRLLTQAGYIVYEEEVEYASRLTFLVHRDELYRRADETPNQELVIRTLLRVYTGIFTEYAFIDERQLARQCGLDDTALFEVLIRLSRSRVISYIPARRTPSVTYVCKRVEADKVVLSPEVYEERRASYARRIEAMKNYALSRNVCRSRLLLDYFGEHHSPCCKRCDNCRRQLSNGLRAYEQDAYTQPILQWLSDGQSHVLTELATLPIPREALDSVVSYLLDEEAIVREGPRLRLKTVPPQDSPSPSSPSQPSPKGRAGRPPE
;
A
#
# COMPACT_ATOMS: atom_id res chain seq x y z
N MET A 1 -24.35 -22.26 -15.39
CA MET A 1 -24.64 -21.80 -14.02
C MET A 1 -24.58 -20.29 -14.04
N SER A 2 -25.59 -19.60 -13.56
CA SER A 2 -25.55 -18.12 -13.52
C SER A 2 -24.55 -17.62 -12.49
N TYR A 3 -24.11 -16.36 -12.59
CA TYR A 3 -23.21 -15.76 -11.59
C TYR A 3 -23.82 -15.76 -10.18
N ARG A 4 -25.14 -15.59 -10.06
CA ARG A 4 -25.86 -15.63 -8.79
C ARG A 4 -25.90 -17.04 -8.20
N ASP A 5 -26.04 -18.08 -9.04
CA ASP A 5 -25.98 -19.48 -8.56
C ASP A 5 -24.60 -19.80 -7.98
N ILE A 6 -23.53 -19.34 -8.64
CA ILE A 6 -22.15 -19.51 -8.17
C ILE A 6 -21.93 -18.74 -6.86
N LEU A 7 -22.40 -17.50 -6.77
CA LEU A 7 -22.33 -16.69 -5.55
C LEU A 7 -23.00 -17.40 -4.37
N LYS A 8 -24.20 -17.93 -4.58
CA LYS A 8 -24.96 -18.66 -3.54
C LYS A 8 -24.26 -19.96 -3.16
N GLN A 9 -23.85 -20.75 -4.15
CA GLN A 9 -23.28 -22.08 -3.92
C GLN A 9 -21.94 -22.05 -3.19
N TYR A 10 -21.02 -21.18 -3.61
CA TYR A 10 -19.65 -21.18 -3.10
C TYR A 10 -19.41 -20.17 -1.97
N PHE A 11 -20.19 -19.06 -1.92
CA PHE A 11 -19.96 -17.97 -0.99
C PHE A 11 -21.12 -17.74 -0.01
N GLY A 12 -22.29 -18.34 -0.25
CA GLY A 12 -23.44 -18.28 0.66
C GLY A 12 -24.19 -16.93 0.64
N TYR A 13 -23.98 -16.11 -0.37
CA TYR A 13 -24.70 -14.84 -0.54
C TYR A 13 -25.79 -14.98 -1.60
N ASP A 14 -26.96 -14.37 -1.34
CA ASP A 14 -28.09 -14.42 -2.28
C ASP A 14 -27.98 -13.37 -3.39
N ASP A 15 -27.38 -12.20 -3.10
CA ASP A 15 -27.26 -11.08 -4.04
C ASP A 15 -25.89 -10.41 -4.01
N PHE A 16 -25.52 -9.78 -5.14
CA PHE A 16 -24.36 -8.94 -5.26
C PHE A 16 -24.55 -7.58 -4.58
N ARG A 17 -23.46 -6.95 -4.18
CA ARG A 17 -23.47 -5.65 -3.51
C ARG A 17 -22.95 -4.55 -4.45
N GLY A 18 -23.68 -3.43 -4.51
CA GLY A 18 -23.24 -2.24 -5.25
C GLY A 18 -22.88 -2.55 -6.71
N VAL A 19 -21.62 -2.29 -7.09
CA VAL A 19 -21.13 -2.45 -8.47
C VAL A 19 -20.52 -3.83 -8.77
N GLN A 20 -20.67 -4.82 -7.89
CA GLN A 20 -20.08 -6.14 -8.09
C GLN A 20 -20.62 -6.83 -9.36
N GLU A 21 -21.94 -6.86 -9.55
CA GLU A 21 -22.56 -7.52 -10.70
C GLU A 21 -22.16 -6.87 -12.03
N PRO A 22 -22.21 -5.53 -12.21
CA PRO A 22 -21.68 -4.85 -13.41
C PRO A 22 -20.20 -5.13 -13.70
N ILE A 23 -19.34 -5.21 -12.68
CA ILE A 23 -17.93 -5.56 -12.85
C ILE A 23 -17.80 -7.00 -13.35
N ILE A 24 -18.54 -7.95 -12.75
CA ILE A 24 -18.53 -9.37 -13.10
C ILE A 24 -19.00 -9.56 -14.56
N GLU A 25 -20.06 -8.90 -14.96
CA GLU A 25 -20.58 -8.95 -16.33
C GLU A 25 -19.58 -8.34 -17.33
N SER A 26 -18.94 -7.23 -16.97
CA SER A 26 -17.97 -6.56 -17.82
C SER A 26 -16.75 -7.44 -18.09
N ILE A 27 -16.09 -7.96 -17.04
CA ILE A 27 -14.94 -8.86 -17.23
C ILE A 27 -15.37 -10.19 -17.84
N GLY A 28 -16.58 -10.68 -17.51
CA GLY A 28 -17.17 -11.88 -18.06
C GLY A 28 -17.42 -11.80 -19.57
N SER A 29 -17.67 -10.61 -20.10
CA SER A 29 -17.81 -10.34 -21.53
C SER A 29 -16.48 -10.16 -22.28
N GLY A 30 -15.33 -10.26 -21.58
CA GLY A 30 -14.01 -10.15 -22.18
C GLY A 30 -13.47 -8.72 -22.29
N ARG A 31 -14.04 -7.74 -21.54
CA ARG A 31 -13.58 -6.35 -21.53
C ARG A 31 -12.62 -6.09 -20.38
N ASP A 32 -11.56 -5.33 -20.66
CA ASP A 32 -10.72 -4.77 -19.59
C ASP A 32 -11.60 -3.93 -18.65
N THR A 33 -11.43 -4.11 -17.35
CA THR A 33 -12.35 -3.54 -16.36
C THR A 33 -11.58 -3.02 -15.15
N LEU A 34 -11.86 -1.78 -14.73
CA LEU A 34 -11.34 -1.22 -13.48
C LEU A 34 -12.47 -1.06 -12.46
N GLY A 35 -12.35 -1.74 -11.33
CA GLY A 35 -13.27 -1.64 -10.21
C GLY A 35 -12.70 -0.83 -9.05
N LEU A 36 -13.31 0.31 -8.75
CA LEU A 36 -13.02 1.13 -7.57
C LEU A 36 -14.00 0.77 -6.47
N MET A 37 -13.53 0.05 -5.46
CA MET A 37 -14.37 -0.46 -4.39
C MET A 37 -13.70 -0.26 -3.03
N PRO A 38 -14.41 0.24 -2.01
CA PRO A 38 -13.83 0.47 -0.69
C PRO A 38 -13.32 -0.83 -0.06
N THR A 39 -12.45 -0.71 0.94
CA THR A 39 -12.05 -1.84 1.77
C THR A 39 -13.28 -2.45 2.45
N GLY A 40 -13.43 -3.76 2.37
CA GLY A 40 -14.64 -4.46 2.84
C GLY A 40 -15.80 -4.47 1.84
N GLY A 41 -15.67 -3.85 0.66
CA GLY A 41 -16.66 -3.86 -0.41
C GLY A 41 -16.79 -5.19 -1.17
N GLY A 42 -16.03 -6.22 -0.81
CA GLY A 42 -16.10 -7.53 -1.42
C GLY A 42 -15.38 -7.63 -2.77
N LYS A 43 -14.25 -6.95 -2.95
CA LYS A 43 -13.42 -6.99 -4.17
C LYS A 43 -13.13 -8.41 -4.66
N SER A 44 -12.84 -9.36 -3.75
CA SER A 44 -12.50 -10.74 -4.14
C SER A 44 -13.64 -11.45 -4.87
N ILE A 45 -14.90 -11.18 -4.55
CA ILE A 45 -16.07 -11.75 -5.22
C ILE A 45 -16.08 -11.37 -6.70
N THR A 46 -15.65 -10.16 -7.06
CA THR A 46 -15.71 -9.65 -8.44
C THR A 46 -14.80 -10.40 -9.42
N PHE A 47 -13.77 -11.08 -8.92
CA PHE A 47 -12.96 -11.97 -9.77
C PHE A 47 -13.19 -13.46 -9.47
N GLN A 48 -13.59 -13.82 -8.25
CA GLN A 48 -13.80 -15.24 -7.92
C GLN A 48 -15.03 -15.81 -8.61
N VAL A 49 -16.14 -15.08 -8.66
CA VAL A 49 -17.37 -15.55 -9.31
C VAL A 49 -17.21 -15.73 -10.82
N PRO A 50 -16.73 -14.74 -11.61
CA PRO A 50 -16.59 -14.93 -13.05
C PRO A 50 -15.53 -15.98 -13.41
N ALA A 51 -14.46 -16.13 -12.62
CA ALA A 51 -13.48 -17.19 -12.83
C ALA A 51 -14.05 -18.60 -12.68
N LEU A 52 -14.99 -18.78 -11.74
CA LEU A 52 -15.68 -20.06 -11.56
C LEU A 52 -16.68 -20.37 -12.69
N ALA A 53 -17.25 -19.34 -13.30
CA ALA A 53 -18.17 -19.47 -14.43
C ALA A 53 -17.47 -19.79 -15.76
N GLN A 54 -16.22 -19.34 -15.92
CA GLN A 54 -15.45 -19.47 -17.15
C GLN A 54 -14.54 -20.70 -17.12
N GLU A 55 -14.16 -21.20 -18.28
CA GLU A 55 -13.10 -22.18 -18.40
C GLU A 55 -11.72 -21.55 -18.29
N GLY A 56 -10.76 -22.30 -17.73
CA GLY A 56 -9.38 -21.85 -17.57
C GLY A 56 -9.05 -21.36 -16.18
N VAL A 57 -7.90 -20.74 -16.06
CA VAL A 57 -7.28 -20.26 -14.81
C VAL A 57 -7.38 -18.74 -14.75
N CYS A 58 -7.87 -18.19 -13.65
CA CYS A 58 -7.72 -16.77 -13.32
C CYS A 58 -6.35 -16.58 -12.67
N ILE A 59 -5.52 -15.71 -13.26
CA ILE A 59 -4.24 -15.29 -12.66
C ILE A 59 -4.50 -14.09 -11.77
N VAL A 60 -4.28 -14.22 -10.46
CA VAL A 60 -4.49 -13.15 -9.47
C VAL A 60 -3.15 -12.59 -9.05
N ILE A 61 -2.88 -11.36 -9.44
CA ILE A 61 -1.64 -10.64 -9.09
C ILE A 61 -1.93 -9.80 -7.85
N THR A 62 -1.18 -10.05 -6.77
CA THR A 62 -1.32 -9.32 -5.50
C THR A 62 0.03 -9.19 -4.81
N PRO A 63 0.29 -8.07 -4.08
CA PRO A 63 1.63 -7.78 -3.57
C PRO A 63 1.98 -8.51 -2.27
N LEU A 64 1.03 -9.19 -1.64
CA LEU A 64 1.19 -9.72 -0.29
C LEU A 64 1.08 -11.23 -0.22
N ILE A 65 2.17 -11.87 0.19
CA ILE A 65 2.26 -13.32 0.35
C ILE A 65 1.25 -13.85 1.39
N ALA A 66 1.09 -13.14 2.51
CA ALA A 66 0.14 -13.52 3.56
C ALA A 66 -1.29 -13.57 3.03
N LEU A 67 -1.72 -12.51 2.30
CA LEU A 67 -3.03 -12.44 1.67
C LEU A 67 -3.23 -13.56 0.64
N MET A 68 -2.22 -13.86 -0.17
CA MET A 68 -2.27 -15.00 -1.12
C MET A 68 -2.56 -16.31 -0.40
N LYS A 69 -1.81 -16.59 0.68
CA LYS A 69 -1.97 -17.82 1.46
C LYS A 69 -3.37 -17.93 2.06
N ASP A 70 -3.88 -16.85 2.64
CA ASP A 70 -5.21 -16.81 3.23
C ASP A 70 -6.32 -17.00 2.18
N GLN A 71 -6.23 -16.30 1.04
CA GLN A 71 -7.18 -16.45 -0.06
C GLN A 71 -7.18 -17.87 -0.63
N VAL A 72 -6.00 -18.46 -0.86
CA VAL A 72 -5.86 -19.83 -1.33
C VAL A 72 -6.42 -20.83 -0.32
N ALA A 73 -6.18 -20.64 0.98
CA ALA A 73 -6.72 -21.50 2.04
C ALA A 73 -8.26 -21.43 2.08
N GLN A 74 -8.83 -20.23 1.98
CA GLN A 74 -10.29 -20.03 1.94
C GLN A 74 -10.94 -20.66 0.72
N LEU A 75 -10.31 -20.54 -0.47
CA LEU A 75 -10.81 -21.18 -1.69
C LEU A 75 -10.76 -22.70 -1.58
N LYS A 76 -9.66 -23.27 -1.09
CA LYS A 76 -9.53 -24.71 -0.85
C LYS A 76 -10.56 -25.24 0.15
N ALA A 77 -10.85 -24.50 1.21
CA ALA A 77 -11.88 -24.85 2.19
C ALA A 77 -13.29 -24.92 1.57
N ARG A 78 -13.52 -24.17 0.47
CA ARG A 78 -14.74 -24.20 -0.34
C ARG A 78 -14.73 -25.27 -1.45
N GLY A 79 -13.71 -26.13 -1.50
CA GLY A 79 -13.55 -27.15 -2.52
C GLY A 79 -13.05 -26.62 -3.88
N ILE A 80 -12.56 -25.38 -3.94
CA ILE A 80 -12.07 -24.74 -5.16
C ILE A 80 -10.56 -24.96 -5.27
N LYS A 81 -10.09 -25.48 -6.41
CA LYS A 81 -8.66 -25.68 -6.68
C LYS A 81 -7.97 -24.32 -6.91
N ALA A 82 -7.13 -23.93 -5.97
CA ALA A 82 -6.34 -22.71 -6.00
C ALA A 82 -4.90 -22.98 -5.55
N CYS A 83 -3.95 -22.25 -6.11
CA CYS A 83 -2.53 -22.31 -5.74
C CYS A 83 -1.92 -20.92 -5.74
N ALA A 84 -0.70 -20.82 -5.19
CA ALA A 84 0.04 -19.56 -5.15
C ALA A 84 1.52 -19.79 -5.49
N ILE A 85 2.14 -18.78 -6.14
CA ILE A 85 3.57 -18.72 -6.42
C ILE A 85 4.11 -17.39 -5.88
N TYR A 86 5.08 -17.47 -4.96
CA TYR A 86 5.66 -16.31 -4.30
C TYR A 86 7.17 -16.49 -4.06
N SER A 87 7.82 -15.45 -3.56
CA SER A 87 9.24 -15.48 -3.24
C SER A 87 9.53 -16.46 -2.09
N GLY A 88 10.62 -17.25 -2.23
CA GLY A 88 11.00 -18.27 -1.26
C GLY A 88 10.54 -19.70 -1.61
N MET A 89 9.72 -19.90 -2.65
CA MET A 89 9.42 -21.25 -3.14
C MET A 89 10.55 -21.81 -3.96
N SER A 90 10.79 -23.15 -3.87
CA SER A 90 11.78 -23.85 -4.69
C SER A 90 11.39 -23.84 -6.16
N ARG A 91 12.39 -23.95 -7.04
CA ARG A 91 12.18 -23.98 -8.48
C ARG A 91 11.25 -25.14 -8.90
N ASP A 92 11.45 -26.32 -8.35
CA ASP A 92 10.65 -27.50 -8.67
C ASP A 92 9.20 -27.37 -8.22
N THR A 93 8.97 -26.77 -7.03
CA THR A 93 7.63 -26.46 -6.55
C THR A 93 6.93 -25.47 -7.46
N ILE A 94 7.64 -24.45 -7.96
CA ILE A 94 7.10 -23.48 -8.92
C ILE A 94 6.72 -24.16 -10.22
N ILE A 95 7.61 -25.00 -10.78
CA ILE A 95 7.36 -25.75 -12.02
C ILE A 95 6.15 -26.66 -11.85
N ALA A 96 6.11 -27.48 -10.79
CA ALA A 96 5.00 -28.37 -10.52
C ALA A 96 3.66 -27.61 -10.34
N THR A 97 3.69 -26.45 -9.66
CA THR A 97 2.52 -25.60 -9.50
C THR A 97 2.00 -25.07 -10.84
N LEU A 98 2.91 -24.61 -11.71
CA LEU A 98 2.55 -24.10 -13.04
C LEU A 98 2.03 -25.24 -13.94
N GLU A 99 2.60 -26.44 -13.89
CA GLU A 99 2.10 -27.61 -14.61
C GLU A 99 0.73 -28.05 -14.13
N ASN A 100 0.49 -28.01 -12.84
CA ASN A 100 -0.83 -28.24 -12.27
C ASN A 100 -1.86 -27.20 -12.75
N CYS A 101 -1.47 -25.97 -13.00
CA CYS A 101 -2.34 -24.96 -13.60
C CYS A 101 -2.64 -25.26 -15.07
N ILE A 102 -1.68 -25.86 -15.82
CA ILE A 102 -1.88 -26.23 -17.23
C ILE A 102 -2.80 -27.47 -17.35
N PHE A 103 -2.55 -28.52 -16.54
CA PHE A 103 -3.16 -29.83 -16.71
C PHE A 103 -4.13 -30.22 -15.59
N GLY A 104 -4.03 -29.62 -14.41
CA GLY A 104 -4.69 -30.08 -13.18
C GLY A 104 -6.08 -29.47 -12.91
N GLY A 105 -6.61 -28.63 -13.81
CA GLY A 105 -7.93 -28.01 -13.66
C GLY A 105 -8.01 -27.02 -12.48
N TYR A 106 -6.93 -26.32 -12.16
CA TYR A 106 -6.92 -25.23 -11.19
C TYR A 106 -7.73 -24.06 -11.72
N LYS A 107 -8.44 -23.37 -10.81
CA LYS A 107 -9.24 -22.18 -11.13
C LYS A 107 -8.53 -20.88 -10.82
N PHE A 108 -7.64 -20.87 -9.82
CA PHE A 108 -6.91 -19.68 -9.41
C PHE A 108 -5.43 -19.97 -9.26
N LEU A 109 -4.62 -19.10 -9.87
CA LEU A 109 -3.18 -18.96 -9.65
C LEU A 109 -2.90 -17.58 -9.06
N TYR A 110 -2.60 -17.54 -7.77
CA TYR A 110 -2.10 -16.31 -7.12
C TYR A 110 -0.61 -16.18 -7.35
N ILE A 111 -0.15 -14.99 -7.74
CA ILE A 111 1.25 -14.75 -8.05
C ILE A 111 1.71 -13.37 -7.58
N SER A 112 2.92 -13.29 -7.03
CA SER A 112 3.52 -11.99 -6.71
C SER A 112 4.06 -11.32 -7.98
N PRO A 113 3.98 -9.97 -8.07
CA PRO A 113 4.37 -9.23 -9.27
C PRO A 113 5.85 -9.47 -9.66
N GLU A 114 6.74 -9.71 -8.70
CA GLU A 114 8.16 -9.98 -8.93
C GLU A 114 8.40 -11.29 -9.72
N ARG A 115 7.45 -12.21 -9.67
CA ARG A 115 7.54 -13.51 -10.36
C ARG A 115 7.10 -13.45 -11.82
N LEU A 116 6.41 -12.40 -12.23
CA LEU A 116 5.92 -12.24 -13.61
C LEU A 116 7.05 -12.13 -14.63
N ALA A 117 8.19 -11.54 -14.24
CA ALA A 117 9.35 -11.38 -15.09
C ALA A 117 10.23 -12.66 -15.18
N SER A 118 9.91 -13.75 -14.44
CA SER A 118 10.71 -14.96 -14.47
C SER A 118 10.50 -15.78 -15.75
N ASP A 119 11.58 -16.23 -16.38
CA ASP A 119 11.55 -17.04 -17.62
C ASP A 119 10.65 -18.27 -17.48
N ILE A 120 10.68 -18.91 -16.30
CA ILE A 120 9.88 -20.10 -16.01
C ILE A 120 8.39 -19.77 -16.11
N PHE A 121 7.96 -18.67 -15.51
CA PHE A 121 6.55 -18.25 -15.58
C PHE A 121 6.18 -17.89 -17.01
N GLN A 122 6.96 -17.05 -17.69
CA GLN A 122 6.68 -16.59 -19.05
C GLN A 122 6.59 -17.75 -20.04
N THR A 123 7.49 -18.75 -19.94
CA THR A 123 7.47 -19.94 -20.79
C THR A 123 6.23 -20.83 -20.56
N LYS A 124 5.74 -20.91 -19.34
CA LYS A 124 4.63 -21.78 -18.98
C LYS A 124 3.26 -21.10 -19.15
N VAL A 125 3.16 -19.79 -18.93
CA VAL A 125 1.89 -19.05 -18.99
C VAL A 125 1.26 -19.08 -20.38
N VAL A 126 2.04 -19.04 -21.45
CA VAL A 126 1.55 -19.13 -22.83
C VAL A 126 0.90 -20.48 -23.16
N LYS A 127 1.14 -21.51 -22.35
CA LYS A 127 0.53 -22.84 -22.48
C LYS A 127 -0.70 -23.02 -21.61
N MET A 128 -1.01 -22.03 -20.77
CA MET A 128 -2.20 -22.08 -19.91
C MET A 128 -3.42 -21.54 -20.64
N LYS A 129 -4.56 -22.17 -20.39
CA LYS A 129 -5.85 -21.57 -20.75
C LYS A 129 -6.18 -20.54 -19.65
N VAL A 130 -5.87 -19.27 -19.88
CA VAL A 130 -6.13 -18.18 -18.94
C VAL A 130 -7.48 -17.57 -19.24
N SER A 131 -8.37 -17.49 -18.23
CA SER A 131 -9.68 -16.84 -18.37
C SER A 131 -9.57 -15.31 -18.38
N PHE A 132 -8.92 -14.77 -17.39
CA PHE A 132 -8.55 -13.33 -17.28
C PHE A 132 -7.47 -13.13 -16.22
N ILE A 133 -6.88 -11.94 -16.18
CA ILE A 133 -5.91 -11.53 -15.18
C ILE A 133 -6.61 -10.59 -14.20
N ALA A 134 -6.61 -10.92 -12.90
CA ALA A 134 -7.07 -10.04 -11.83
C ALA A 134 -5.86 -9.36 -11.17
N VAL A 135 -5.87 -8.04 -11.13
CA VAL A 135 -4.82 -7.22 -10.50
C VAL A 135 -5.39 -6.59 -9.24
N ASP A 136 -5.06 -7.16 -8.10
CA ASP A 136 -5.44 -6.60 -6.81
C ASP A 136 -4.46 -5.50 -6.39
N GLU A 137 -4.95 -4.53 -5.61
CA GLU A 137 -4.23 -3.31 -5.24
C GLU A 137 -3.58 -2.62 -6.46
N SER A 138 -4.36 -2.50 -7.55
CA SER A 138 -3.89 -2.00 -8.85
C SER A 138 -3.30 -0.58 -8.78
N HIS A 139 -3.59 0.21 -7.73
CA HIS A 139 -2.94 1.51 -7.51
C HIS A 139 -1.42 1.40 -7.37
N CYS A 140 -0.89 0.22 -7.05
CA CYS A 140 0.56 -0.02 -6.98
C CYS A 140 1.28 0.11 -8.34
N ILE A 141 0.56 0.06 -9.46
CA ILE A 141 1.16 0.25 -10.80
C ILE A 141 1.42 1.72 -11.11
N SER A 142 0.70 2.62 -10.46
CA SER A 142 0.77 4.05 -10.73
C SER A 142 1.90 4.73 -9.96
N GLN A 143 2.73 5.47 -10.66
CA GLN A 143 3.76 6.31 -10.04
C GLN A 143 3.17 7.46 -9.21
N TRP A 144 1.95 7.86 -9.51
CA TRP A 144 1.19 8.87 -8.78
C TRP A 144 0.52 8.31 -7.52
N GLY A 145 0.45 6.97 -7.40
CA GLY A 145 -0.08 6.27 -6.22
C GLY A 145 0.81 6.43 -4.98
N TYR A 146 0.23 6.22 -3.82
CA TYR A 146 0.95 6.33 -2.54
C TYR A 146 1.87 5.12 -2.24
N ASP A 147 1.62 3.95 -2.86
CA ASP A 147 2.39 2.69 -2.71
C ASP A 147 2.81 2.17 -4.10
N PHE A 148 3.58 2.97 -4.84
CA PHE A 148 4.09 2.55 -6.14
C PHE A 148 5.09 1.41 -6.01
N ARG A 149 4.88 0.35 -6.80
CA ARG A 149 5.75 -0.83 -6.88
C ARG A 149 6.20 -1.08 -8.31
N PRO A 150 7.48 -0.88 -8.63
CA PRO A 150 8.00 -1.07 -9.99
C PRO A 150 7.70 -2.44 -10.59
N SER A 151 7.64 -3.50 -9.75
CA SER A 151 7.31 -4.86 -10.19
C SER A 151 5.92 -4.99 -10.83
N TYR A 152 4.97 -4.08 -10.51
CA TYR A 152 3.65 -4.06 -11.16
C TYR A 152 3.70 -3.67 -12.63
N LEU A 153 4.73 -2.94 -13.07
CA LEU A 153 4.91 -2.60 -14.48
C LEU A 153 5.14 -3.86 -15.36
N SER A 154 5.64 -4.94 -14.77
CA SER A 154 5.79 -6.22 -15.47
C SER A 154 4.47 -6.86 -15.88
N ILE A 155 3.31 -6.41 -15.34
CA ILE A 155 1.98 -6.89 -15.74
C ILE A 155 1.73 -6.57 -17.22
N ALA A 156 2.17 -5.40 -17.70
CA ALA A 156 2.05 -5.03 -19.10
C ALA A 156 2.80 -6.01 -20.04
N GLN A 157 3.94 -6.56 -19.60
CA GLN A 157 4.69 -7.57 -20.35
C GLN A 157 3.93 -8.91 -20.43
N VAL A 158 3.22 -9.29 -19.39
CA VAL A 158 2.36 -10.50 -19.41
C VAL A 158 1.23 -10.35 -20.42
N ARG A 159 0.69 -9.14 -20.62
CA ARG A 159 -0.29 -8.88 -21.67
C ARG A 159 0.27 -9.12 -23.09
N ASP A 160 1.54 -8.84 -23.33
CA ASP A 160 2.18 -9.13 -24.62
C ASP A 160 2.21 -10.65 -24.90
N LEU A 161 2.32 -11.46 -23.86
CA LEU A 161 2.26 -12.93 -23.96
C LEU A 161 0.83 -13.47 -24.09
N LEU A 162 -0.17 -12.71 -23.61
CA LEU A 162 -1.58 -13.08 -23.54
C LEU A 162 -2.48 -11.98 -24.10
N PRO A 163 -2.36 -11.60 -25.38
CA PRO A 163 -2.98 -10.39 -25.93
C PRO A 163 -4.53 -10.42 -25.96
N SER A 164 -5.14 -11.61 -25.94
CA SER A 164 -6.61 -11.76 -25.94
C SER A 164 -7.21 -11.91 -24.54
N VAL A 165 -6.40 -11.92 -23.50
CA VAL A 165 -6.85 -12.14 -22.11
C VAL A 165 -7.18 -10.79 -21.48
N PRO A 166 -8.43 -10.57 -21.02
CA PRO A 166 -8.82 -9.31 -20.41
C PRO A 166 -8.25 -9.16 -18.99
N VAL A 167 -8.17 -7.92 -18.53
CA VAL A 167 -7.64 -7.56 -17.21
C VAL A 167 -8.74 -6.94 -16.34
N LEU A 168 -8.92 -7.48 -15.14
CA LEU A 168 -9.71 -6.88 -14.07
C LEU A 168 -8.77 -6.23 -13.05
N ALA A 169 -8.70 -4.91 -13.05
CA ALA A 169 -7.96 -4.14 -12.06
C ALA A 169 -8.88 -3.75 -10.89
N LEU A 170 -8.41 -3.92 -9.67
CA LEU A 170 -9.18 -3.63 -8.45
C LEU A 170 -8.35 -2.79 -7.48
N THR A 171 -8.95 -1.76 -6.93
CA THR A 171 -8.34 -0.98 -5.85
C THR A 171 -9.39 -0.34 -4.93
N ALA A 172 -8.98 -0.05 -3.68
CA ALA A 172 -9.80 0.65 -2.70
C ALA A 172 -9.46 2.14 -2.57
N THR A 173 -8.32 2.57 -3.12
CA THR A 173 -7.78 3.91 -2.91
C THR A 173 -7.12 4.42 -4.19
N ALA A 174 -7.85 5.18 -4.99
CA ALA A 174 -7.30 5.80 -6.19
C ALA A 174 -7.94 7.17 -6.41
N THR A 175 -7.11 8.19 -6.59
CA THR A 175 -7.54 9.50 -7.05
C THR A 175 -7.87 9.44 -8.56
N PRO A 176 -8.60 10.42 -9.12
CA PRO A 176 -8.89 10.45 -10.55
C PRO A 176 -7.64 10.32 -11.44
N GLU A 177 -6.52 10.94 -11.06
CA GLU A 177 -5.23 10.84 -11.76
C GLU A 177 -4.70 9.40 -11.78
N VAL A 178 -4.76 8.72 -10.62
CA VAL A 178 -4.34 7.32 -10.47
C VAL A 178 -5.22 6.38 -11.28
N VAL A 179 -6.53 6.64 -11.35
CA VAL A 179 -7.49 5.86 -12.16
C VAL A 179 -7.13 5.88 -13.65
N THR A 180 -6.81 7.05 -14.17
CA THR A 180 -6.39 7.20 -15.57
C THR A 180 -5.06 6.50 -15.82
N ASP A 181 -4.09 6.67 -14.92
CA ASP A 181 -2.77 6.05 -15.05
C ASP A 181 -2.82 4.51 -14.96
N ILE A 182 -3.63 3.93 -14.07
CA ILE A 182 -3.83 2.47 -14.01
C ILE A 182 -4.26 1.91 -15.36
N GLN A 183 -5.26 2.52 -16.00
CA GLN A 183 -5.75 2.06 -17.31
C GLN A 183 -4.68 2.19 -18.40
N HIS A 184 -3.94 3.29 -18.38
CA HIS A 184 -2.84 3.52 -19.31
C HIS A 184 -1.71 2.50 -19.12
N GLN A 185 -1.24 2.28 -17.88
CA GLN A 185 -0.15 1.34 -17.58
C GLN A 185 -0.56 -0.12 -17.86
N LEU A 186 -1.81 -0.47 -17.62
CA LEU A 186 -2.37 -1.78 -17.97
C LEU A 186 -2.81 -1.87 -19.44
N ARG A 187 -2.62 -0.82 -20.25
CA ARG A 187 -2.93 -0.76 -21.68
C ARG A 187 -4.37 -1.17 -21.98
N PHE A 188 -5.33 -0.61 -21.25
CA PHE A 188 -6.75 -0.81 -21.57
C PHE A 188 -7.06 -0.25 -22.98
N SER A 189 -7.85 -0.99 -23.73
CA SER A 189 -8.26 -0.59 -25.09
C SER A 189 -9.28 0.55 -25.08
N GLU A 190 -10.09 0.63 -24.04
CA GLU A 190 -11.11 1.66 -23.80
C GLU A 190 -11.20 1.99 -22.33
N GLU A 191 -11.66 3.19 -22.01
CA GLU A 191 -11.93 3.54 -20.61
C GLU A 191 -13.16 2.76 -20.10
N ASN A 192 -12.97 1.97 -19.04
CA ASN A 192 -14.03 1.15 -18.47
C ASN A 192 -13.88 1.06 -16.94
N VAL A 193 -14.54 1.95 -16.24
CA VAL A 193 -14.41 2.15 -14.80
C VAL A 193 -15.74 2.05 -14.08
N PHE A 194 -15.82 1.13 -13.12
CA PHE A 194 -16.95 1.02 -12.20
C PHE A 194 -16.57 1.58 -10.84
N ARG A 195 -17.38 2.49 -10.32
CA ARG A 195 -17.13 3.18 -9.05
C ARG A 195 -18.20 2.83 -8.04
N MET A 196 -17.79 2.31 -6.90
CA MET A 196 -18.62 2.22 -5.70
C MET A 196 -18.24 3.38 -4.79
N SER A 197 -19.23 4.03 -4.19
CA SER A 197 -18.94 5.11 -3.24
C SER A 197 -18.01 4.63 -2.12
N PHE A 198 -17.02 5.44 -1.80
CA PHE A 198 -16.12 5.22 -0.68
C PHE A 198 -16.73 5.58 0.68
N ALA A 199 -17.95 6.10 0.71
CA ALA A 199 -18.66 6.46 1.94
C ALA A 199 -18.87 5.24 2.84
N ARG A 200 -18.43 5.35 4.09
CA ARG A 200 -18.61 4.34 5.14
C ARG A 200 -19.55 4.87 6.20
N GLN A 201 -20.83 4.51 6.10
CA GLN A 201 -21.88 5.03 7.00
C GLN A 201 -21.69 4.64 8.46
N ASN A 202 -21.07 3.51 8.73
CA ASN A 202 -20.81 2.99 10.08
C ASN A 202 -19.47 3.43 10.67
N LEU A 203 -18.59 4.10 9.89
CA LEU A 203 -17.28 4.55 10.36
C LEU A 203 -17.33 6.04 10.72
N ILE A 204 -17.01 6.34 11.96
CA ILE A 204 -17.07 7.68 12.54
C ILE A 204 -15.66 8.25 12.60
N TYR A 205 -15.36 9.23 11.77
CA TYR A 205 -14.08 9.91 11.74
C TYR A 205 -14.01 11.01 12.81
N VAL A 206 -12.94 11.05 13.56
CA VAL A 206 -12.71 12.02 14.64
C VAL A 206 -11.26 12.49 14.62
N VAL A 207 -11.04 13.79 14.70
CA VAL A 207 -9.72 14.37 14.95
C VAL A 207 -9.70 14.95 16.37
N ARG A 208 -8.74 14.53 17.18
CA ARG A 208 -8.54 14.99 18.54
C ARG A 208 -7.25 15.80 18.64
N GLU A 209 -7.40 17.10 18.83
CA GLU A 209 -6.30 17.98 19.17
C GLU A 209 -5.96 17.83 20.66
N THR A 210 -4.72 17.51 20.98
CA THR A 210 -4.26 17.29 22.35
C THR A 210 -2.83 17.74 22.52
N SER A 211 -2.48 18.18 23.72
CA SER A 211 -1.08 18.43 24.13
C SER A 211 -0.40 17.15 24.68
N ASP A 212 -1.20 16.15 25.06
CA ASP A 212 -0.74 14.90 25.66
C ASP A 212 -1.42 13.71 24.97
N LYS A 213 -0.72 13.12 24.02
CA LYS A 213 -1.23 11.99 23.23
C LYS A 213 -1.36 10.71 24.04
N ASP A 214 -0.52 10.51 25.06
CA ASP A 214 -0.53 9.28 25.85
C ASP A 214 -1.78 9.22 26.72
N ASN A 215 -2.09 10.29 27.44
CA ASN A 215 -3.31 10.36 28.24
C ASN A 215 -4.58 10.35 27.36
N GLU A 216 -4.58 11.02 26.20
CA GLU A 216 -5.73 10.99 25.29
C GLU A 216 -5.93 9.60 24.69
N LEU A 217 -4.85 8.87 24.34
CA LEU A 217 -4.89 7.49 23.88
C LEU A 217 -5.57 6.58 24.91
N LEU A 218 -5.12 6.64 26.17
CA LEU A 218 -5.68 5.84 27.29
C LEU A 218 -7.16 6.15 27.50
N HIS A 219 -7.54 7.44 27.47
CA HIS A 219 -8.92 7.89 27.59
C HIS A 219 -9.80 7.32 26.47
N ILE A 220 -9.35 7.43 25.20
CA ILE A 220 -10.10 6.94 24.04
C ILE A 220 -10.27 5.42 24.09
N ILE A 221 -9.18 4.68 24.35
CA ILE A 221 -9.22 3.22 24.43
C ILE A 221 -10.12 2.78 25.60
N GLY A 222 -10.09 3.48 26.71
CA GLY A 222 -11.01 3.23 27.86
C GLY A 222 -12.47 3.47 27.50
N SER A 223 -12.75 4.48 26.66
CA SER A 223 -14.11 4.89 26.29
C SER A 223 -14.74 4.04 25.17
N VAL A 224 -13.94 3.40 24.30
CA VAL A 224 -14.42 2.59 23.18
C VAL A 224 -14.12 1.11 23.45
N PRO A 225 -15.10 0.32 23.87
CA PRO A 225 -14.89 -1.12 24.12
C PRO A 225 -14.71 -1.90 22.82
N GLY A 226 -14.11 -3.08 22.91
CA GLY A 226 -13.89 -3.99 21.79
C GLY A 226 -12.48 -3.91 21.21
N THR A 227 -12.26 -4.58 20.09
CA THR A 227 -10.95 -4.73 19.45
C THR A 227 -10.50 -3.40 18.84
N ALA A 228 -9.21 -3.07 19.04
CA ALA A 228 -8.63 -1.82 18.54
C ALA A 228 -7.30 -2.05 17.79
N ILE A 229 -7.00 -1.10 16.88
CA ILE A 229 -5.70 -0.96 16.23
C ILE A 229 -5.19 0.45 16.53
N VAL A 230 -3.91 0.56 16.93
CA VAL A 230 -3.21 1.83 17.12
C VAL A 230 -2.07 1.92 16.13
N TYR A 231 -2.12 2.87 15.22
CA TYR A 231 -1.07 3.10 14.22
C TYR A 231 -0.05 4.11 14.73
N VAL A 232 1.22 3.70 14.64
CA VAL A 232 2.41 4.52 14.90
C VAL A 232 3.42 4.35 13.75
N ARG A 233 4.43 5.21 13.66
CA ARG A 233 5.36 5.19 12.53
C ARG A 233 6.62 4.36 12.76
N SER A 234 7.17 4.35 13.96
CA SER A 234 8.44 3.67 14.22
C SER A 234 8.25 2.32 14.91
N ARG A 235 9.20 1.40 14.66
CA ARG A 235 9.25 0.08 15.31
C ARG A 235 9.36 0.21 16.83
N GLU A 236 10.14 1.18 17.30
CA GLU A 236 10.31 1.44 18.74
C GLU A 236 9.00 1.95 19.35
N LYS A 237 8.34 2.91 18.71
CA LYS A 237 7.09 3.47 19.22
C LYS A 237 5.98 2.41 19.31
N THR A 238 5.99 1.36 18.49
CA THR A 238 5.04 0.24 18.67
C THR A 238 5.22 -0.46 20.00
N LYS A 239 6.46 -0.66 20.44
CA LYS A 239 6.79 -1.32 21.73
C LYS A 239 6.47 -0.40 22.91
N GLU A 240 6.82 0.89 22.81
CA GLU A 240 6.56 1.88 23.86
C GLU A 240 5.06 2.00 24.14
N ILE A 241 4.25 2.20 23.10
CA ILE A 241 2.80 2.34 23.26
C ILE A 241 2.16 1.02 23.73
N ALA A 242 2.61 -0.14 23.23
CA ALA A 242 2.11 -1.42 23.74
C ALA A 242 2.43 -1.60 25.22
N LYS A 243 3.64 -1.20 25.66
CA LYS A 243 4.03 -1.22 27.06
C LYS A 243 3.18 -0.26 27.90
N LEU A 244 2.98 0.98 27.42
CA LEU A 244 2.12 1.97 28.08
C LEU A 244 0.72 1.41 28.34
N LEU A 245 0.13 0.72 27.36
CA LEU A 245 -1.19 0.12 27.49
C LEU A 245 -1.20 -1.03 28.52
N LEU A 246 -0.18 -1.88 28.49
CA LEU A 246 -0.02 -2.97 29.45
C LEU A 246 0.17 -2.48 30.88
N ASP A 247 0.94 -1.41 31.08
CA ASP A 247 1.16 -0.76 32.37
C ASP A 247 -0.14 -0.15 32.96
N HIS A 248 -1.19 0.01 32.13
CA HIS A 248 -2.54 0.46 32.52
C HIS A 248 -3.60 -0.64 32.39
N ASP A 249 -3.22 -1.92 32.55
CA ASP A 249 -4.11 -3.09 32.52
C ASP A 249 -4.91 -3.26 31.20
N ILE A 250 -4.44 -2.69 30.10
CA ILE A 250 -5.05 -2.86 28.79
C ILE A 250 -4.28 -3.92 28.00
N SER A 251 -4.94 -5.04 27.68
CA SER A 251 -4.34 -6.13 26.89
C SER A 251 -3.92 -5.63 25.51
N ALA A 252 -2.61 -5.58 25.26
CA ALA A 252 -2.01 -5.06 24.03
C ALA A 252 -0.82 -5.90 23.55
N THR A 253 -0.59 -5.89 22.24
CA THR A 253 0.61 -6.42 21.60
C THR A 253 1.06 -5.47 20.50
N PHE A 254 2.24 -5.71 19.93
CA PHE A 254 2.78 -4.85 18.88
C PHE A 254 3.16 -5.63 17.61
N TYR A 255 3.16 -4.93 16.48
CA TYR A 255 3.46 -5.51 15.17
C TYR A 255 4.23 -4.52 14.27
N HIS A 256 5.34 -4.97 13.70
CA HIS A 256 6.12 -4.21 12.72
C HIS A 256 6.89 -5.13 11.77
N ALA A 257 7.39 -4.60 10.66
CA ALA A 257 8.09 -5.37 9.62
C ALA A 257 9.31 -6.15 10.14
N GLY A 258 10.04 -5.62 11.12
CA GLY A 258 11.26 -6.23 11.67
C GLY A 258 11.03 -7.39 12.65
N LEU A 259 9.79 -7.85 12.89
CA LEU A 259 9.52 -9.07 13.67
C LEU A 259 9.78 -10.30 12.80
N ALA A 260 10.22 -11.41 13.44
CA ALA A 260 10.32 -12.69 12.76
C ALA A 260 8.93 -13.18 12.30
N HIS A 261 8.88 -13.98 11.22
CA HIS A 261 7.61 -14.45 10.67
C HIS A 261 6.75 -15.19 11.68
N VAL A 262 7.35 -16.04 12.51
CA VAL A 262 6.63 -16.78 13.58
C VAL A 262 5.99 -15.82 14.58
N GLU A 263 6.74 -14.82 15.03
CA GLU A 263 6.21 -13.82 15.96
C GLU A 263 5.09 -12.97 15.33
N LYS A 264 5.21 -12.64 14.04
CA LYS A 264 4.15 -11.94 13.31
C LYS A 264 2.85 -12.75 13.31
N ASP A 265 2.96 -14.03 12.97
CA ASP A 265 1.82 -14.94 12.89
C ASP A 265 1.18 -15.15 14.27
N GLU A 266 1.98 -15.40 15.32
CA GLU A 266 1.50 -15.59 16.69
C GLU A 266 0.74 -14.35 17.20
N ARG A 267 1.33 -13.16 17.08
CA ARG A 267 0.73 -11.90 17.54
C ARG A 267 -0.55 -11.56 16.78
N GLN A 268 -0.53 -11.74 15.45
CA GLN A 268 -1.70 -11.55 14.62
C GLN A 268 -2.82 -12.52 14.98
N GLN A 269 -2.52 -13.80 15.21
CA GLN A 269 -3.51 -14.81 15.57
C GLN A 269 -4.10 -14.54 16.96
N ALA A 270 -3.29 -14.20 17.97
CA ALA A 270 -3.76 -13.84 19.30
C ALA A 270 -4.74 -12.66 19.26
N TRP A 271 -4.41 -11.62 18.50
CA TRP A 271 -5.31 -10.48 18.32
C TRP A 271 -6.58 -10.85 17.52
N THR A 272 -6.45 -11.68 16.47
CA THR A 272 -7.60 -12.13 15.66
C THR A 272 -8.57 -12.96 16.47
N ARG A 273 -8.09 -13.84 17.38
CA ARG A 273 -8.90 -14.65 18.29
C ARG A 273 -9.51 -13.85 19.45
N GLY A 274 -9.08 -12.60 19.64
CA GLY A 274 -9.54 -11.74 20.75
C GLY A 274 -8.84 -12.02 22.08
N GLU A 275 -7.77 -12.80 22.09
CA GLU A 275 -6.91 -13.02 23.27
C GLU A 275 -6.18 -11.72 23.66
N VAL A 276 -5.90 -10.88 22.68
CA VAL A 276 -5.34 -9.54 22.84
C VAL A 276 -6.31 -8.52 22.25
N ARG A 277 -6.62 -7.47 23.01
CA ARG A 277 -7.57 -6.44 22.63
C ARG A 277 -7.00 -5.41 21.64
N VAL A 278 -5.79 -4.92 21.89
CA VAL A 278 -5.19 -3.81 21.15
C VAL A 278 -3.96 -4.26 20.37
N MET A 279 -3.94 -4.01 19.08
CA MET A 279 -2.76 -4.16 18.24
C MET A 279 -2.11 -2.80 18.01
N VAL A 280 -0.90 -2.59 18.50
CA VAL A 280 -0.10 -1.38 18.19
C VAL A 280 0.83 -1.69 17.03
N ALA A 281 0.71 -0.96 15.94
CA ALA A 281 1.39 -1.36 14.71
C ALA A 281 1.92 -0.20 13.89
N THR A 282 2.92 -0.49 13.05
CA THR A 282 3.26 0.33 11.90
C THR A 282 2.35 -0.03 10.70
N THR A 283 2.49 0.67 9.58
CA THR A 283 1.80 0.37 8.30
C THR A 283 2.02 -1.08 7.83
N ALA A 284 3.02 -1.80 8.37
CA ALA A 284 3.25 -3.22 8.10
C ALA A 284 2.10 -4.13 8.56
N PHE A 285 1.33 -3.71 9.58
CA PHE A 285 0.09 -4.36 10.00
C PHE A 285 -1.06 -3.76 9.19
N GLY A 286 -1.19 -4.23 7.97
CA GLY A 286 -2.07 -3.55 7.06
C GLY A 286 -2.81 -4.47 6.11
N MET A 287 -2.39 -4.50 4.87
CA MET A 287 -3.05 -5.26 3.82
C MET A 287 -3.21 -6.74 4.21
N GLY A 288 -4.36 -7.33 3.92
CA GLY A 288 -4.65 -8.74 4.22
C GLY A 288 -5.26 -9.03 5.60
N ILE A 289 -5.41 -8.05 6.48
CA ILE A 289 -6.09 -8.24 7.77
C ILE A 289 -7.59 -8.17 7.57
N ASP A 290 -8.27 -9.27 7.88
CA ASP A 290 -9.72 -9.40 7.75
C ASP A 290 -10.38 -9.77 9.09
N LYS A 291 -10.31 -8.85 10.07
CA LYS A 291 -11.08 -8.93 11.32
C LYS A 291 -12.27 -7.99 11.23
N ALA A 292 -13.46 -8.54 11.33
CA ALA A 292 -14.70 -7.82 11.08
C ALA A 292 -15.08 -6.82 12.21
N ASP A 293 -14.78 -7.19 13.45
CA ASP A 293 -15.25 -6.55 14.68
C ASP A 293 -14.30 -5.51 15.29
N VAL A 294 -13.47 -4.86 14.48
CA VAL A 294 -12.61 -3.76 14.95
C VAL A 294 -13.46 -2.54 15.25
N ARG A 295 -13.49 -2.11 16.52
CA ARG A 295 -14.31 -0.95 16.98
C ARG A 295 -13.57 0.37 16.93
N LEU A 296 -12.22 0.34 17.03
CA LEU A 296 -11.40 1.54 17.05
C LEU A 296 -10.17 1.36 16.17
N VAL A 297 -9.95 2.32 15.27
CA VAL A 297 -8.67 2.51 14.59
C VAL A 297 -8.16 3.89 15.00
N LEU A 298 -7.05 3.92 15.73
CA LEU A 298 -6.48 5.15 16.25
C LEU A 298 -5.12 5.41 15.60
N HIS A 299 -4.95 6.58 15.02
CA HIS A 299 -3.68 7.08 14.54
C HIS A 299 -3.05 7.98 15.61
N TYR A 300 -2.04 7.45 16.29
CA TYR A 300 -1.27 8.19 17.28
C TYR A 300 -0.39 9.25 16.61
N GLU A 301 0.13 8.94 15.43
CA GLU A 301 0.86 9.85 14.56
C GLU A 301 0.14 9.99 13.22
N MET A 302 0.23 11.20 12.67
CA MET A 302 -0.42 11.53 11.41
C MET A 302 0.21 10.74 10.24
N PRO A 303 -0.58 10.02 9.42
CA PRO A 303 -0.08 9.38 8.20
C PRO A 303 0.35 10.41 7.17
N ASP A 304 1.10 9.95 6.15
CA ASP A 304 1.68 10.84 5.14
C ASP A 304 0.68 11.21 4.03
N SER A 305 -0.48 10.56 4.00
CA SER A 305 -1.46 10.77 2.94
C SER A 305 -2.87 10.40 3.37
N PRO A 306 -3.92 11.01 2.75
CA PRO A 306 -5.29 10.60 2.96
C PRO A 306 -5.57 9.16 2.51
N GLU A 307 -4.87 8.65 1.50
CA GLU A 307 -5.02 7.26 1.02
C GLU A 307 -4.58 6.26 2.10
N ALA A 308 -3.40 6.45 2.69
CA ALA A 308 -2.91 5.62 3.78
C ALA A 308 -3.87 5.69 4.98
N TYR A 309 -4.28 6.90 5.36
CA TYR A 309 -5.27 7.09 6.43
C TYR A 309 -6.58 6.36 6.14
N PHE A 310 -7.12 6.52 4.94
CA PHE A 310 -8.39 5.89 4.54
C PHE A 310 -8.31 4.37 4.52
N GLN A 311 -7.22 3.81 4.02
CA GLN A 311 -6.99 2.36 3.98
C GLN A 311 -6.87 1.77 5.38
N GLU A 312 -6.14 2.44 6.28
CA GLU A 312 -5.94 2.03 7.67
C GLU A 312 -7.23 2.19 8.48
N ALA A 313 -7.88 3.33 8.41
CA ALA A 313 -9.17 3.61 9.04
C ALA A 313 -10.27 2.66 8.57
N GLY A 314 -10.25 2.29 7.29
CA GLY A 314 -11.19 1.37 6.65
C GLY A 314 -11.21 -0.04 7.22
N ARG A 315 -10.29 -0.39 8.13
CA ARG A 315 -10.29 -1.67 8.87
C ARG A 315 -11.34 -1.71 9.96
N GLY A 316 -11.79 -0.53 10.43
CA GLY A 316 -12.86 -0.43 11.42
C GLY A 316 -14.22 -0.83 10.87
N GLY A 317 -15.01 -1.59 11.67
CA GLY A 317 -16.41 -1.87 11.41
C GLY A 317 -16.74 -2.58 10.10
N ARG A 318 -15.98 -3.59 9.71
CA ARG A 318 -16.27 -4.36 8.48
C ARG A 318 -17.54 -5.21 8.58
N ASP A 319 -17.98 -5.49 9.80
CA ASP A 319 -19.27 -6.15 10.11
C ASP A 319 -20.49 -5.23 9.97
N GLY A 320 -20.29 -3.96 9.62
CA GLY A 320 -21.36 -2.96 9.53
C GLY A 320 -21.74 -2.29 10.85
N ALA A 321 -21.23 -2.78 11.97
CA ALA A 321 -21.45 -2.15 13.27
C ALA A 321 -20.65 -0.85 13.42
N PRO A 322 -21.08 0.12 14.26
CA PRO A 322 -20.38 1.38 14.45
C PRO A 322 -18.93 1.18 14.89
N ALA A 323 -18.02 1.93 14.27
CA ALA A 323 -16.60 1.95 14.59
C ALA A 323 -16.06 3.38 14.50
N TYR A 324 -14.95 3.63 15.19
CA TYR A 324 -14.33 4.95 15.25
C TYR A 324 -12.96 4.92 14.55
N ALA A 325 -12.69 5.93 13.73
CA ALA A 325 -11.37 6.24 13.20
C ALA A 325 -10.91 7.55 13.83
N VAL A 326 -9.98 7.47 14.77
CA VAL A 326 -9.51 8.62 15.55
C VAL A 326 -8.10 8.98 15.13
N LEU A 327 -7.86 10.25 14.83
CA LEU A 327 -6.55 10.83 14.56
C LEU A 327 -6.16 11.75 15.70
N LEU A 328 -5.07 11.47 16.39
CA LEU A 328 -4.48 12.36 17.39
C LEU A 328 -3.60 13.39 16.70
N TYR A 329 -3.85 14.66 17.00
CA TYR A 329 -3.13 15.78 16.44
C TYR A 329 -2.53 16.65 17.54
N GLN A 330 -1.26 17.04 17.35
CA GLN A 330 -0.58 18.09 18.12
C GLN A 330 -0.16 19.22 17.17
N PRO A 331 -0.11 20.50 17.63
CA PRO A 331 0.31 21.61 16.79
C PRO A 331 1.68 21.40 16.11
N ASP A 332 2.61 20.74 16.79
CA ASP A 332 3.96 20.42 16.28
C ASP A 332 3.93 19.40 15.13
N ASP A 333 2.88 18.59 15.02
CA ASP A 333 2.75 17.60 13.94
C ASP A 333 2.71 18.25 12.56
N LYS A 334 2.19 19.48 12.44
CA LYS A 334 2.20 20.27 11.21
C LYS A 334 3.63 20.51 10.71
N THR A 335 4.51 20.91 11.60
CA THR A 335 5.93 21.16 11.28
C THR A 335 6.66 19.86 10.98
N ARG A 336 6.41 18.82 11.77
CA ARG A 336 6.99 17.48 11.56
C ARG A 336 6.59 16.90 10.20
N LEU A 337 5.30 17.01 9.81
CA LEU A 337 4.84 16.57 8.50
C LEU A 337 5.50 17.34 7.35
N SER A 338 5.60 18.66 7.46
CA SER A 338 6.26 19.48 6.44
C SER A 338 7.73 19.10 6.28
N ARG A 339 8.43 18.79 7.38
CA ARG A 339 9.82 18.33 7.37
C ARG A 339 9.98 16.98 6.67
N ARG A 340 8.98 16.10 6.73
CA ARG A 340 9.04 14.79 6.05
C ARG A 340 9.25 14.92 4.54
N VAL A 341 8.76 15.99 3.90
CA VAL A 341 8.99 16.22 2.47
C VAL A 341 10.48 16.40 2.18
N SER A 342 11.18 17.18 3.01
CA SER A 342 12.63 17.39 2.86
C SER A 342 13.46 16.19 3.32
N ASP A 343 12.95 15.39 4.25
CA ASP A 343 13.61 14.18 4.71
C ASP A 343 13.49 13.03 3.67
N THR A 344 12.33 12.91 3.01
CA THR A 344 12.10 11.89 1.97
C THR A 344 12.72 12.28 0.61
N TYR A 345 12.73 13.57 0.29
CA TYR A 345 13.30 14.12 -0.94
C TYR A 345 14.36 15.18 -0.58
N PRO A 346 15.53 14.75 -0.08
CA PRO A 346 16.62 15.67 0.23
C PRO A 346 17.14 16.34 -1.05
N PRO A 347 17.79 17.52 -0.95
CA PRO A 347 18.34 18.22 -2.13
C PRO A 347 19.19 17.32 -3.01
N LYS A 348 19.13 17.51 -4.34
CA LYS A 348 19.90 16.69 -5.31
C LYS A 348 21.40 16.70 -5.02
N GLU A 349 21.92 17.82 -4.56
CA GLU A 349 23.32 17.97 -4.12
C GLU A 349 23.65 17.04 -2.95
N PHE A 350 22.72 16.87 -2.01
CA PHE A 350 22.89 15.92 -0.92
C PHE A 350 22.88 14.47 -1.41
N VAL A 351 21.99 14.11 -2.36
CA VAL A 351 21.97 12.76 -2.97
C VAL A 351 23.29 12.48 -3.68
N ARG A 352 23.83 13.45 -4.43
CA ARG A 352 25.15 13.34 -5.07
C ARG A 352 26.26 13.18 -4.06
N LYS A 353 26.22 13.94 -2.95
CA LYS A 353 27.16 13.82 -1.84
C LYS A 353 27.12 12.41 -1.23
N VAL A 354 25.95 11.85 -0.99
CA VAL A 354 25.80 10.47 -0.48
C VAL A 354 26.39 9.46 -1.46
N TYR A 355 26.13 9.59 -2.76
CA TYR A 355 26.73 8.75 -3.78
C TYR A 355 28.26 8.83 -3.81
N GLU A 356 28.82 10.04 -3.72
CA GLU A 356 30.26 10.27 -3.63
C GLU A 356 30.87 9.55 -2.40
N LYS A 357 30.26 9.76 -1.21
CA LYS A 357 30.73 9.15 0.04
C LYS A 357 30.60 7.62 0.02
N LEU A 358 29.56 7.09 -0.65
CA LEU A 358 29.39 5.65 -0.85
C LEU A 358 30.55 5.06 -1.68
N ASN A 359 30.96 5.74 -2.74
CA ASN A 359 32.11 5.34 -3.56
C ASN A 359 33.43 5.40 -2.77
N TYR A 360 33.61 6.39 -1.88
CA TYR A 360 34.78 6.42 -0.99
C TYR A 360 34.75 5.28 0.05
N HIS A 361 33.59 5.00 0.60
CA HIS A 361 33.42 3.95 1.59
C HIS A 361 33.82 2.57 1.05
N PHE A 362 33.42 2.26 -0.18
CA PHE A 362 33.77 1.02 -0.85
C PHE A 362 35.06 1.07 -1.68
N GLN A 363 35.80 2.18 -1.62
CA GLN A 363 37.04 2.40 -2.39
C GLN A 363 36.88 2.09 -3.89
N MET A 364 35.71 2.43 -4.45
CA MET A 364 35.35 2.15 -5.83
C MET A 364 36.11 3.08 -6.78
N ALA A 365 36.75 2.54 -7.81
CA ALA A 365 37.39 3.33 -8.86
C ALA A 365 36.37 3.85 -9.88
N LEU A 366 36.68 4.97 -10.54
CA LEU A 366 35.83 5.52 -11.59
C LEU A 366 35.76 4.56 -12.77
N GLY A 367 34.56 4.24 -13.24
CA GLY A 367 34.34 3.30 -14.35
C GLY A 367 34.22 1.84 -13.92
N ASP A 368 34.40 1.54 -12.63
CA ASP A 368 34.26 0.18 -12.06
C ASP A 368 32.92 0.04 -11.30
N GLY A 369 32.67 -1.14 -10.75
CA GLY A 369 31.65 -1.42 -9.77
C GLY A 369 30.38 -2.09 -10.29
N GLU A 370 30.16 -2.16 -11.59
CA GLU A 370 28.99 -2.82 -12.16
C GLU A 370 28.86 -4.28 -11.69
N GLY A 371 27.73 -4.62 -11.09
CA GLY A 371 27.45 -5.93 -10.49
C GLY A 371 28.10 -6.20 -9.14
N CYS A 372 28.96 -5.31 -8.63
CA CYS A 372 29.59 -5.48 -7.33
C CYS A 372 28.60 -5.26 -6.20
N ARG A 373 28.57 -6.19 -5.25
CA ARG A 373 27.73 -6.16 -4.05
C ARG A 373 28.60 -6.04 -2.80
N TYR A 374 28.19 -5.16 -1.91
CA TYR A 374 28.85 -4.89 -0.63
C TYR A 374 27.86 -4.99 0.51
N ASP A 375 28.29 -5.58 1.64
CA ASP A 375 27.58 -5.46 2.91
C ASP A 375 27.64 -3.99 3.36
N PHE A 376 26.52 -3.46 3.87
CA PHE A 376 26.40 -2.04 4.15
C PHE A 376 25.66 -1.77 5.45
N HIS A 377 26.31 -1.06 6.37
CA HIS A 377 25.75 -0.64 7.65
C HIS A 377 25.46 0.86 7.62
N LEU A 378 24.18 1.23 7.47
CA LEU A 378 23.75 2.62 7.34
C LEU A 378 24.19 3.49 8.53
N GLU A 379 24.06 2.98 9.76
CA GLU A 379 24.45 3.70 10.98
C GLU A 379 25.94 4.03 11.01
N GLU A 380 26.79 3.05 10.72
CA GLU A 380 28.24 3.20 10.64
C GLU A 380 28.62 4.17 9.51
N PHE A 381 28.02 4.04 8.34
CA PHE A 381 28.26 4.94 7.22
C PHE A 381 27.87 6.39 7.59
N CYS A 382 26.72 6.61 8.18
CA CYS A 382 26.26 7.94 8.59
C CYS A 382 27.18 8.54 9.67
N HIS A 383 27.63 7.71 10.62
CA HIS A 383 28.59 8.14 11.65
C HIS A 383 29.93 8.56 11.05
N ASN A 384 30.52 7.73 10.17
CA ASN A 384 31.82 7.98 9.57
C ASN A 384 31.88 9.23 8.69
N TYR A 385 30.77 9.55 8.00
CA TYR A 385 30.71 10.69 7.09
C TYR A 385 29.91 11.86 7.62
N HIS A 386 29.47 11.83 8.89
CA HIS A 386 28.65 12.86 9.55
C HIS A 386 27.41 13.25 8.74
N LEU A 387 26.64 12.22 8.32
CA LEU A 387 25.43 12.38 7.52
C LEU A 387 24.17 12.13 8.36
N PRO A 388 23.08 12.87 8.15
CA PRO A 388 21.80 12.60 8.82
C PRO A 388 21.17 11.30 8.29
N MET A 389 20.87 10.35 9.19
CA MET A 389 20.48 8.97 8.85
C MET A 389 19.25 8.91 7.95
N VAL A 390 18.14 9.61 8.30
CA VAL A 390 16.89 9.57 7.56
C VAL A 390 17.04 10.09 6.12
N GLN A 391 17.74 11.20 5.94
CA GLN A 391 17.98 11.77 4.61
C GLN A 391 18.95 10.91 3.79
N THR A 392 19.92 10.26 4.44
CA THR A 392 20.87 9.36 3.77
C THR A 392 20.17 8.12 3.26
N GLU A 393 19.31 7.51 4.07
CA GLU A 393 18.48 6.38 3.65
C GLU A 393 17.58 6.76 2.45
N SER A 394 16.93 7.93 2.52
CA SER A 394 16.14 8.46 1.41
C SER A 394 16.98 8.69 0.15
N ALA A 395 18.20 9.20 0.29
CA ALA A 395 19.13 9.38 -0.83
C ALA A 395 19.52 8.03 -1.48
N LEU A 396 19.78 6.98 -0.68
CA LEU A 396 20.05 5.64 -1.20
C LEU A 396 18.86 5.06 -1.97
N ARG A 397 17.64 5.27 -1.47
CA ARG A 397 16.40 4.88 -2.16
C ARG A 397 16.23 5.64 -3.49
N LEU A 398 16.52 6.94 -3.52
CA LEU A 398 16.48 7.74 -4.75
C LEU A 398 17.52 7.27 -5.77
N LEU A 399 18.75 6.95 -5.33
CA LEU A 399 19.80 6.37 -6.19
C LEU A 399 19.41 4.98 -6.73
N THR A 400 18.66 4.19 -5.93
CA THR A 400 18.09 2.91 -6.35
C THR A 400 17.03 3.12 -7.43
N GLN A 401 16.14 4.08 -7.24
CA GLN A 401 15.11 4.40 -8.23
C GLN A 401 15.69 4.99 -9.54
N ALA A 402 16.81 5.71 -9.42
CA ALA A 402 17.52 6.25 -10.56
C ALA A 402 18.42 5.21 -11.28
N GLY A 403 18.50 3.96 -10.76
CA GLY A 403 19.22 2.87 -11.39
C GLY A 403 20.74 2.88 -11.20
N TYR A 404 21.27 3.64 -10.25
CA TYR A 404 22.72 3.63 -9.95
C TYR A 404 23.13 2.47 -9.04
N ILE A 405 22.29 2.19 -8.04
CA ILE A 405 22.53 1.14 -7.05
C ILE A 405 21.23 0.36 -6.80
N VAL A 406 21.33 -0.78 -6.13
CA VAL A 406 20.23 -1.43 -5.42
C VAL A 406 20.58 -1.45 -3.95
N TYR A 407 19.82 -0.72 -3.14
CA TYR A 407 19.94 -0.71 -1.68
C TYR A 407 18.89 -1.64 -1.07
N GLU A 408 19.35 -2.69 -0.38
CA GLU A 408 18.53 -3.68 0.31
C GLU A 408 18.76 -3.52 1.82
N GLU A 409 17.73 -3.11 2.57
CA GLU A 409 17.81 -2.83 4.02
C GLU A 409 18.02 -4.08 4.86
N GLU A 410 17.25 -5.09 4.63
CA GLU A 410 17.34 -6.42 5.24
C GLU A 410 16.69 -7.43 4.30
N VAL A 411 17.45 -8.29 3.69
CA VAL A 411 16.89 -9.45 3.01
C VAL A 411 17.10 -10.65 3.93
N GLU A 412 16.04 -11.12 4.55
CA GLU A 412 16.02 -12.38 5.24
C GLU A 412 16.09 -13.51 4.18
N TYR A 413 17.27 -13.79 3.68
CA TYR A 413 17.47 -15.05 2.97
C TYR A 413 17.48 -16.14 4.03
N ALA A 414 16.44 -16.99 4.01
CA ALA A 414 16.45 -18.19 4.83
C ALA A 414 17.73 -18.98 4.53
N SER A 415 18.34 -19.50 5.57
CA SER A 415 19.48 -20.42 5.44
C SER A 415 19.13 -21.55 4.50
N ARG A 416 20.06 -21.95 3.66
CA ARG A 416 19.84 -23.04 2.72
C ARG A 416 21.07 -23.93 2.65
N LEU A 417 20.83 -25.21 2.47
CA LEU A 417 21.90 -26.17 2.30
C LEU A 417 21.51 -27.29 1.34
N THR A 418 22.53 -27.94 0.77
CA THR A 418 22.40 -29.16 -0.02
C THR A 418 23.54 -30.09 0.34
N PHE A 419 23.34 -31.42 0.26
CA PHE A 419 24.41 -32.37 0.42
C PHE A 419 25.25 -32.43 -0.86
N LEU A 420 26.58 -32.40 -0.69
CA LEU A 420 27.54 -32.54 -1.79
C LEU A 420 28.00 -34.00 -1.99
N VAL A 421 27.70 -34.85 -1.02
CA VAL A 421 28.06 -36.28 -1.01
C VAL A 421 26.82 -37.14 -1.24
N HIS A 422 26.97 -38.30 -1.82
CA HIS A 422 25.88 -39.23 -2.01
C HIS A 422 25.47 -39.89 -0.69
N ARG A 423 24.21 -40.35 -0.61
CA ARG A 423 23.61 -40.94 0.59
C ARG A 423 24.46 -42.11 1.14
N ASP A 424 25.01 -42.97 0.26
CA ASP A 424 25.82 -44.13 0.64
C ASP A 424 27.19 -43.76 1.22
N GLU A 425 27.69 -42.59 0.87
CA GLU A 425 28.95 -42.05 1.38
C GLU A 425 28.83 -41.50 2.78
N LEU A 426 27.65 -40.94 3.15
CA LEU A 426 27.36 -40.46 4.51
C LEU A 426 27.45 -41.60 5.54
N TYR A 427 26.97 -42.79 5.19
CA TYR A 427 27.01 -43.95 6.09
C TYR A 427 28.43 -44.57 6.28
N ARG A 428 29.37 -44.21 5.45
CA ARG A 428 30.76 -44.74 5.50
C ARG A 428 31.74 -43.82 6.23
N ARG A 429 31.36 -42.60 6.56
CA ARG A 429 32.21 -41.63 7.25
C ARG A 429 32.27 -41.92 8.74
N ALA A 430 33.44 -42.42 9.22
CA ALA A 430 33.68 -42.73 10.63
C ALA A 430 34.15 -41.52 11.48
N ASP A 431 34.39 -40.35 10.87
CA ASP A 431 35.06 -39.21 11.50
C ASP A 431 34.11 -38.12 11.99
N GLU A 432 32.81 -38.39 12.08
CA GLU A 432 31.79 -37.39 12.49
C GLU A 432 31.64 -37.34 14.02
N THR A 433 31.58 -36.13 14.56
CA THR A 433 31.24 -35.97 15.98
C THR A 433 29.77 -36.32 16.24
N PRO A 434 29.39 -36.72 17.47
CA PRO A 434 27.98 -37.04 17.80
C PRO A 434 27.00 -35.95 17.38
N ASN A 435 27.36 -34.66 17.50
CA ASN A 435 26.55 -33.53 17.10
C ASN A 435 26.41 -33.42 15.57
N GLN A 436 27.45 -33.74 14.80
CA GLN A 436 27.38 -33.74 13.34
C GLN A 436 26.46 -34.85 12.82
N GLU A 437 26.56 -36.05 13.39
CA GLU A 437 25.70 -37.18 13.05
C GLU A 437 24.21 -36.84 13.38
N LEU A 438 23.96 -36.24 14.54
CA LEU A 438 22.64 -35.85 14.96
C LEU A 438 22.02 -34.80 14.01
N VAL A 439 22.81 -33.77 13.65
CA VAL A 439 22.36 -32.73 12.70
C VAL A 439 22.08 -33.31 11.32
N ILE A 440 22.95 -34.18 10.78
CA ILE A 440 22.75 -34.86 9.51
C ILE A 440 21.47 -35.70 9.52
N ARG A 441 21.26 -36.51 10.52
CA ARG A 441 20.03 -37.34 10.66
C ARG A 441 18.78 -36.50 10.74
N THR A 442 18.82 -35.38 11.47
CA THR A 442 17.68 -34.47 11.58
C THR A 442 17.40 -33.78 10.26
N LEU A 443 18.42 -33.29 9.54
CA LEU A 443 18.28 -32.71 8.22
C LEU A 443 17.63 -33.67 7.24
N LEU A 444 18.08 -34.94 7.19
CA LEU A 444 17.52 -35.96 6.30
C LEU A 444 16.09 -36.33 6.62
N ARG A 445 15.67 -36.19 7.88
CA ARG A 445 14.30 -36.48 8.32
C ARG A 445 13.33 -35.34 8.04
N VAL A 446 13.80 -34.09 8.17
CA VAL A 446 12.94 -32.89 8.13
C VAL A 446 12.82 -32.30 6.72
N TYR A 447 13.92 -32.34 5.95
CA TYR A 447 13.99 -31.66 4.66
C TYR A 447 14.08 -32.67 3.51
N THR A 448 13.12 -32.64 2.61
CA THR A 448 13.09 -33.48 1.41
C THR A 448 13.83 -32.81 0.24
N GLY A 449 14.40 -33.59 -0.68
CA GLY A 449 15.11 -33.05 -1.85
C GLY A 449 16.52 -32.50 -1.63
N ILE A 450 17.02 -32.59 -0.42
CA ILE A 450 18.27 -31.95 0.07
C ILE A 450 19.56 -32.47 -0.61
N PHE A 451 19.49 -33.58 -1.37
CA PHE A 451 20.58 -34.12 -2.17
C PHE A 451 20.63 -33.60 -3.61
N THR A 452 19.52 -33.07 -4.09
CA THR A 452 19.36 -32.66 -5.49
C THR A 452 19.38 -31.14 -5.66
N GLU A 453 18.94 -30.41 -4.65
CA GLU A 453 18.86 -28.95 -4.65
C GLU A 453 19.05 -28.35 -3.26
N TYR A 454 19.24 -27.03 -3.21
CA TYR A 454 19.29 -26.32 -1.93
C TYR A 454 17.93 -26.32 -1.24
N ALA A 455 17.83 -27.01 -0.11
CA ALA A 455 16.68 -26.91 0.78
C ALA A 455 16.81 -25.68 1.69
N PHE A 456 15.74 -24.89 1.82
CA PHE A 456 15.67 -23.83 2.82
C PHE A 456 15.48 -24.45 4.21
N ILE A 457 16.31 -24.04 5.16
CA ILE A 457 16.28 -24.55 6.52
C ILE A 457 15.95 -23.46 7.53
N ASP A 458 15.18 -23.82 8.55
CA ASP A 458 15.00 -23.01 9.77
C ASP A 458 16.02 -23.47 10.82
N GLU A 459 17.08 -22.69 11.00
CA GLU A 459 18.17 -23.01 11.92
C GLU A 459 17.70 -23.12 13.37
N ARG A 460 16.76 -22.25 13.81
CA ARG A 460 16.22 -22.29 15.17
C ARG A 460 15.38 -23.52 15.42
N GLN A 461 14.58 -23.93 14.44
CA GLN A 461 13.81 -25.17 14.53
C GLN A 461 14.74 -26.38 14.54
N LEU A 462 15.76 -26.37 13.68
CA LEU A 462 16.76 -27.43 13.61
C LEU A 462 17.57 -27.55 14.91
N ALA A 463 18.00 -26.40 15.49
CA ALA A 463 18.68 -26.35 16.78
C ALA A 463 17.85 -26.99 17.90
N ARG A 464 16.58 -26.60 18.01
CA ARG A 464 15.64 -27.18 18.99
C ARG A 464 15.45 -28.69 18.82
N GLN A 465 15.36 -29.17 17.58
CA GLN A 465 15.18 -30.60 17.28
C GLN A 465 16.44 -31.42 17.57
N CYS A 466 17.59 -30.80 17.47
CA CYS A 466 18.90 -31.40 17.81
C CYS A 466 19.26 -31.20 19.29
N GLY A 467 18.50 -30.43 20.07
CA GLY A 467 18.83 -30.08 21.44
C GLY A 467 20.14 -29.27 21.58
N LEU A 468 20.46 -28.49 20.54
CA LEU A 468 21.63 -27.61 20.46
C LEU A 468 21.18 -26.14 20.59
N ASP A 469 22.07 -25.29 21.07
CA ASP A 469 21.90 -23.86 20.92
C ASP A 469 22.23 -23.38 19.48
N ASP A 470 21.79 -22.16 19.14
CA ASP A 470 21.95 -21.60 17.80
C ASP A 470 23.44 -21.51 17.39
N THR A 471 24.35 -21.22 18.34
CA THR A 471 25.80 -21.09 18.09
C THR A 471 26.42 -22.45 17.80
N ALA A 472 26.10 -23.45 18.62
CA ALA A 472 26.60 -24.82 18.44
C ALA A 472 26.11 -25.43 17.12
N LEU A 473 24.84 -25.21 16.75
CA LEU A 473 24.32 -25.64 15.45
C LEU A 473 25.09 -24.96 14.30
N PHE A 474 25.27 -23.64 14.37
CA PHE A 474 25.99 -22.89 13.33
C PHE A 474 27.42 -23.42 13.15
N GLU A 475 28.14 -23.67 14.24
CA GLU A 475 29.48 -24.27 14.18
C GLU A 475 29.49 -25.65 13.50
N VAL A 476 28.49 -26.48 13.81
CA VAL A 476 28.35 -27.81 13.18
C VAL A 476 28.10 -27.67 11.68
N LEU A 477 27.19 -26.80 11.26
CA LEU A 477 26.90 -26.56 9.83
C LEU A 477 28.12 -26.01 9.08
N ILE A 478 28.88 -25.09 9.67
CA ILE A 478 30.13 -24.58 9.10
C ILE A 478 31.18 -25.69 8.98
N ARG A 479 31.33 -26.56 9.99
CA ARG A 479 32.28 -27.70 9.94
C ARG A 479 31.89 -28.67 8.82
N LEU A 480 30.62 -29.06 8.71
CA LEU A 480 30.12 -29.92 7.64
C LEU A 480 30.32 -29.29 6.26
N SER A 481 30.19 -27.98 6.15
CA SER A 481 30.45 -27.25 4.90
C SER A 481 31.91 -27.21 4.54
N ARG A 482 32.80 -26.98 5.52
CA ARG A 482 34.27 -27.02 5.31
C ARG A 482 34.75 -28.40 4.93
N SER A 483 34.19 -29.47 5.49
CA SER A 483 34.50 -30.85 5.12
C SER A 483 33.85 -31.33 3.83
N ARG A 484 33.17 -30.41 3.09
CA ARG A 484 32.47 -30.68 1.84
C ARG A 484 31.41 -31.79 1.92
N VAL A 485 30.80 -31.98 3.10
CA VAL A 485 29.66 -32.87 3.27
C VAL A 485 28.41 -32.19 2.74
N ILE A 486 28.27 -30.90 3.10
CA ILE A 486 27.17 -30.05 2.66
C ILE A 486 27.72 -28.77 2.01
N SER A 487 26.91 -28.16 1.14
CA SER A 487 27.09 -26.76 0.78
C SER A 487 26.08 -25.96 1.57
N TYR A 488 26.53 -25.21 2.57
CA TYR A 488 25.68 -24.42 3.47
C TYR A 488 25.86 -22.95 3.20
N ILE A 489 24.73 -22.27 2.98
CA ILE A 489 24.64 -20.83 2.82
C ILE A 489 23.81 -20.29 3.98
N PRO A 490 24.44 -19.66 4.98
CA PRO A 490 23.74 -19.14 6.15
C PRO A 490 22.78 -18.01 5.78
N ALA A 491 21.74 -17.83 6.62
CA ALA A 491 20.89 -16.67 6.53
C ALA A 491 21.74 -15.40 6.68
N ARG A 492 21.67 -14.54 5.70
CA ARG A 492 22.30 -13.21 5.79
C ARG A 492 21.23 -12.18 6.12
N ARG A 493 21.43 -11.46 7.20
CA ARG A 493 20.61 -10.34 7.64
C ARG A 493 21.31 -8.99 7.42
N THR A 494 22.42 -8.99 6.72
CA THR A 494 23.22 -7.79 6.52
C THR A 494 22.62 -6.96 5.40
N PRO A 495 22.23 -5.71 5.62
CA PRO A 495 21.87 -4.78 4.55
C PRO A 495 22.98 -4.72 3.50
N SER A 496 22.62 -4.47 2.25
CA SER A 496 23.62 -4.46 1.17
C SER A 496 23.37 -3.35 0.16
N VAL A 497 24.45 -2.95 -0.51
CA VAL A 497 24.42 -2.07 -1.67
C VAL A 497 25.05 -2.82 -2.85
N THR A 498 24.31 -2.90 -3.95
CA THR A 498 24.80 -3.45 -5.22
C THR A 498 24.85 -2.34 -6.26
N TYR A 499 25.97 -2.16 -6.93
CA TYR A 499 26.08 -1.21 -8.04
C TYR A 499 25.46 -1.82 -9.31
N VAL A 500 24.51 -1.12 -9.90
CA VAL A 500 23.81 -1.56 -11.13
C VAL A 500 24.56 -1.14 -12.36
N CYS A 501 25.26 -0.03 -12.29
CA CYS A 501 26.06 0.52 -13.38
C CYS A 501 27.47 0.87 -12.91
N LYS A 502 28.37 1.12 -13.86
CA LYS A 502 29.71 1.61 -13.57
C LYS A 502 29.67 2.93 -12.81
N ARG A 503 30.58 3.09 -11.85
CA ARG A 503 30.72 4.34 -11.11
C ARG A 503 30.93 5.52 -12.07
N VAL A 504 30.09 6.53 -11.93
CA VAL A 504 30.22 7.85 -12.58
C VAL A 504 30.72 8.92 -11.57
N GLU A 505 31.14 10.05 -12.06
CA GLU A 505 31.41 11.22 -11.20
C GLU A 505 30.11 11.71 -10.56
N ALA A 506 30.19 12.22 -9.34
CA ALA A 506 28.98 12.60 -8.57
C ALA A 506 28.14 13.72 -9.23
N ASP A 507 28.78 14.62 -9.94
CA ASP A 507 28.12 15.69 -10.71
C ASP A 507 27.37 15.16 -11.92
N LYS A 508 27.76 14.00 -12.47
CA LYS A 508 27.09 13.30 -13.55
C LYS A 508 25.93 12.41 -13.11
N VAL A 509 25.66 12.33 -11.79
CA VAL A 509 24.47 11.64 -11.29
C VAL A 509 23.23 12.48 -11.63
N VAL A 510 22.39 11.93 -12.51
CA VAL A 510 21.16 12.54 -12.98
C VAL A 510 19.97 11.86 -12.28
N LEU A 511 19.16 12.65 -11.59
CA LEU A 511 17.86 12.24 -11.10
C LEU A 511 16.82 12.81 -12.06
N SER A 512 16.12 11.94 -12.81
CA SER A 512 15.12 12.39 -13.78
C SER A 512 13.94 13.07 -13.06
N PRO A 513 13.17 13.92 -13.77
CA PRO A 513 11.99 14.56 -13.21
C PRO A 513 10.98 13.56 -12.61
N GLU A 514 10.80 12.39 -13.25
CA GLU A 514 9.89 11.33 -12.82
C GLU A 514 10.37 10.67 -11.50
N VAL A 515 11.68 10.63 -11.27
CA VAL A 515 12.25 10.04 -10.03
C VAL A 515 12.24 11.05 -8.89
N TYR A 516 12.44 12.33 -9.16
CA TYR A 516 12.63 13.31 -8.10
C TYR A 516 11.55 14.40 -8.05
N GLU A 517 11.46 15.30 -9.06
CA GLU A 517 10.60 16.48 -9.00
C GLU A 517 9.11 16.12 -8.91
N GLU A 518 8.65 15.25 -9.78
CA GLU A 518 7.25 14.87 -9.88
C GLU A 518 6.81 14.11 -8.64
N ARG A 519 7.61 13.16 -8.18
CA ARG A 519 7.33 12.41 -6.96
C ARG A 519 7.38 13.28 -5.71
N ARG A 520 8.33 14.20 -5.63
CA ARG A 520 8.42 15.17 -4.53
C ARG A 520 7.18 16.05 -4.51
N ALA A 521 6.74 16.57 -5.65
CA ALA A 521 5.54 17.39 -5.76
C ALA A 521 4.28 16.60 -5.38
N SER A 522 4.15 15.36 -5.85
CA SER A 522 3.03 14.48 -5.50
C SER A 522 3.01 14.17 -4.00
N TYR A 523 4.16 13.84 -3.42
CA TYR A 523 4.27 13.58 -1.97
C TYR A 523 3.92 14.83 -1.15
N ALA A 524 4.40 16.01 -1.56
CA ALA A 524 4.08 17.27 -0.90
C ALA A 524 2.58 17.59 -0.96
N ARG A 525 1.90 17.36 -2.09
CA ARG A 525 0.43 17.50 -2.21
C ARG A 525 -0.32 16.59 -1.25
N ARG A 526 0.10 15.32 -1.12
CA ARG A 526 -0.50 14.36 -0.17
C ARG A 526 -0.32 14.80 1.28
N ILE A 527 0.88 15.23 1.65
CA ILE A 527 1.16 15.78 2.98
C ILE A 527 0.25 17.00 3.26
N GLU A 528 0.11 17.91 2.30
CA GLU A 528 -0.74 19.09 2.46
C GLU A 528 -2.22 18.71 2.57
N ALA A 529 -2.70 17.77 1.77
CA ALA A 529 -4.06 17.25 1.87
C ALA A 529 -4.35 16.62 3.25
N MET A 530 -3.38 15.87 3.81
CA MET A 530 -3.51 15.29 5.15
C MET A 530 -3.51 16.34 6.25
N LYS A 531 -2.69 17.38 6.13
CA LYS A 531 -2.70 18.55 7.03
C LYS A 531 -4.06 19.27 6.98
N ASN A 532 -4.57 19.53 5.78
CA ASN A 532 -5.87 20.16 5.59
C ASN A 532 -7.01 19.32 6.20
N TYR A 533 -6.95 18.00 6.03
CA TYR A 533 -7.89 17.09 6.69
C TYR A 533 -7.84 17.23 8.22
N ALA A 534 -6.66 17.23 8.82
CA ALA A 534 -6.51 17.31 10.26
C ALA A 534 -6.93 18.68 10.84
N LEU A 535 -6.59 19.77 10.14
CA LEU A 535 -6.80 21.14 10.59
C LEU A 535 -8.23 21.67 10.34
N SER A 536 -8.95 21.09 9.36
CA SER A 536 -10.31 21.52 9.05
C SER A 536 -11.22 21.36 10.27
N ARG A 537 -11.96 22.40 10.64
CA ARG A 537 -12.86 22.42 11.81
C ARG A 537 -14.33 22.48 11.43
N ASN A 538 -14.63 22.84 10.18
CA ASN A 538 -16.01 23.18 9.76
C ASN A 538 -16.54 22.25 8.67
N VAL A 539 -15.68 21.59 7.88
CA VAL A 539 -16.10 20.66 6.84
C VAL A 539 -16.22 19.24 7.40
N CYS A 540 -17.22 18.50 6.97
CA CYS A 540 -17.45 17.11 7.36
C CYS A 540 -16.22 16.24 7.02
N ARG A 541 -15.69 15.48 8.00
CA ARG A 541 -14.51 14.62 7.81
C ARG A 541 -14.67 13.59 6.68
N SER A 542 -15.85 12.96 6.61
CA SER A 542 -16.15 12.00 5.55
C SER A 542 -16.15 12.68 4.17
N ARG A 543 -16.73 13.88 4.07
CA ARG A 543 -16.77 14.65 2.83
C ARG A 543 -15.37 15.05 2.36
N LEU A 544 -14.50 15.50 3.25
CA LEU A 544 -13.10 15.83 2.90
C LEU A 544 -12.36 14.63 2.27
N LEU A 545 -12.57 13.43 2.80
CA LEU A 545 -11.96 12.22 2.24
C LEU A 545 -12.59 11.85 0.91
N LEU A 546 -13.90 11.92 0.78
CA LEU A 546 -14.63 11.61 -0.45
C LEU A 546 -14.28 12.59 -1.58
N ASP A 547 -14.19 13.88 -1.27
CA ASP A 547 -13.76 14.91 -2.22
C ASP A 547 -12.33 14.67 -2.72
N TYR A 548 -11.43 14.24 -1.82
CA TYR A 548 -10.06 13.87 -2.20
C TYR A 548 -10.00 12.71 -3.21
N PHE A 549 -10.91 11.73 -3.10
CA PHE A 549 -11.03 10.63 -4.05
C PHE A 549 -11.91 10.94 -5.27
N GLY A 550 -12.34 12.19 -5.43
CA GLY A 550 -13.13 12.65 -6.58
C GLY A 550 -14.64 12.41 -6.46
N GLU A 551 -15.14 12.08 -5.25
CA GLU A 551 -16.57 12.01 -4.98
C GLU A 551 -17.09 13.38 -4.46
N HIS A 552 -17.24 14.34 -5.39
CA HIS A 552 -17.70 15.67 -5.07
C HIS A 552 -19.21 15.69 -4.70
N HIS A 553 -19.63 16.69 -3.91
CA HIS A 553 -21.00 16.89 -3.47
C HIS A 553 -21.59 15.77 -2.57
N SER A 554 -20.76 15.00 -1.92
CA SER A 554 -21.20 13.98 -0.97
C SER A 554 -21.92 14.61 0.24
N PRO A 555 -23.00 13.99 0.77
CA PRO A 555 -23.72 14.52 1.92
C PRO A 555 -22.88 14.46 3.19
N CYS A 556 -23.12 15.37 4.13
CA CYS A 556 -22.49 15.34 5.45
C CYS A 556 -22.84 14.06 6.21
N CYS A 557 -21.87 13.43 6.86
CA CYS A 557 -22.08 12.18 7.62
C CYS A 557 -22.87 12.35 8.92
N LYS A 558 -23.04 13.56 9.44
CA LYS A 558 -23.74 13.95 10.68
C LYS A 558 -23.20 13.29 11.97
N ARG A 559 -22.07 12.58 11.89
CA ARG A 559 -21.52 11.77 13.00
C ARG A 559 -20.08 12.12 13.39
N CYS A 560 -19.28 12.70 12.48
CA CYS A 560 -17.91 13.10 12.77
C CYS A 560 -17.84 14.23 13.80
N ASP A 561 -16.66 14.50 14.31
CA ASP A 561 -16.40 15.57 15.28
C ASP A 561 -16.87 16.94 14.78
N ASN A 562 -16.61 17.29 13.52
CA ASN A 562 -17.03 18.55 12.93
C ASN A 562 -18.56 18.64 12.80
N CYS A 563 -19.22 17.60 12.28
CA CYS A 563 -20.68 17.59 12.21
C CYS A 563 -21.35 17.66 13.59
N ARG A 564 -20.81 16.97 14.60
CA ARG A 564 -21.34 17.02 15.96
C ARG A 564 -21.14 18.40 16.59
N ARG A 565 -20.00 19.05 16.35
CA ARG A 565 -19.72 20.42 16.81
C ARG A 565 -20.71 21.41 16.21
N GLN A 566 -21.01 21.31 14.92
CA GLN A 566 -22.01 22.12 14.24
C GLN A 566 -23.43 21.91 14.84
N LEU A 567 -23.77 20.65 15.13
CA LEU A 567 -25.02 20.31 15.79
C LEU A 567 -25.11 20.83 17.25
N SER A 568 -23.98 20.82 17.99
CA SER A 568 -23.92 21.31 19.38
C SER A 568 -23.93 22.84 19.48
N ASN A 569 -23.49 23.54 18.44
CA ASN A 569 -23.52 25.01 18.35
C ASN A 569 -24.91 25.55 17.99
N GLY A 570 -25.96 24.71 18.00
CA GLY A 570 -27.36 25.11 17.86
C GLY A 570 -27.80 25.43 16.42
N LEU A 571 -26.90 25.38 15.43
CA LEU A 571 -27.24 25.59 14.03
C LEU A 571 -27.70 24.28 13.40
N ARG A 572 -28.96 24.17 13.09
CA ARG A 572 -29.48 23.06 12.28
C ARG A 572 -29.10 23.28 10.82
N ALA A 573 -28.98 22.19 10.02
CA ALA A 573 -28.57 22.27 8.62
C ALA A 573 -29.40 23.28 7.80
N TYR A 574 -30.71 23.42 8.10
CA TYR A 574 -31.57 24.41 7.45
C TYR A 574 -31.27 25.85 7.91
N GLU A 575 -30.79 26.06 9.13
CA GLU A 575 -30.40 27.38 9.65
C GLU A 575 -29.05 27.80 9.02
N GLN A 576 -28.16 26.87 8.78
CA GLN A 576 -26.91 27.13 8.08
C GLN A 576 -27.16 27.56 6.64
N ASP A 577 -28.04 26.85 5.90
CA ASP A 577 -28.47 27.26 4.56
C ASP A 577 -29.20 28.61 4.56
N ALA A 578 -30.08 28.82 5.53
CA ALA A 578 -30.82 30.07 5.69
C ALA A 578 -29.92 31.28 6.00
N TYR A 579 -28.81 31.07 6.74
CA TYR A 579 -27.90 32.17 7.08
C TYR A 579 -26.78 32.33 6.03
N THR A 580 -26.46 31.31 5.27
CA THR A 580 -25.48 31.36 4.16
C THR A 580 -25.98 32.26 3.03
N GLN A 581 -27.24 32.13 2.64
CA GLN A 581 -27.82 32.87 1.53
C GLN A 581 -27.77 34.40 1.72
N PRO A 582 -28.14 34.97 2.88
CA PRO A 582 -28.01 36.42 3.13
C PRO A 582 -26.58 36.93 3.03
N ILE A 583 -25.58 36.16 3.49
CA ILE A 583 -24.16 36.55 3.40
C ILE A 583 -23.67 36.55 1.95
N LEU A 584 -24.01 35.50 1.19
CA LEU A 584 -23.63 35.41 -0.23
C LEU A 584 -24.34 36.49 -1.06
N GLN A 585 -25.58 36.76 -0.78
CA GLN A 585 -26.33 37.83 -1.42
C GLN A 585 -25.76 39.21 -1.07
N TRP A 586 -25.34 39.44 0.18
CA TRP A 586 -24.71 40.68 0.59
C TRP A 586 -23.35 40.91 -0.09
N LEU A 587 -22.58 39.84 -0.37
CA LEU A 587 -21.34 39.89 -1.07
C LEU A 587 -21.49 39.82 -2.61
N SER A 588 -22.70 39.72 -3.13
CA SER A 588 -22.97 39.54 -4.57
C SER A 588 -22.68 40.78 -5.43
N ASP A 589 -22.49 41.95 -4.79
CA ASP A 589 -22.08 43.18 -5.47
C ASP A 589 -20.64 43.19 -6.01
N GLY A 590 -19.88 42.12 -5.68
CA GLY A 590 -18.47 41.98 -6.11
C GLY A 590 -17.47 42.86 -5.36
N GLN A 591 -17.94 43.60 -4.33
CA GLN A 591 -17.05 44.43 -3.52
C GLN A 591 -16.55 43.71 -2.25
N SER A 592 -15.53 44.23 -1.64
CA SER A 592 -15.01 43.72 -0.37
C SER A 592 -15.57 44.49 0.82
N HIS A 593 -16.34 43.81 1.66
CA HIS A 593 -17.06 44.36 2.80
C HIS A 593 -16.36 44.11 4.13
N VAL A 594 -16.54 44.98 5.12
CA VAL A 594 -15.93 44.86 6.44
C VAL A 594 -16.72 43.89 7.31
N LEU A 595 -16.04 42.99 8.03
CA LEU A 595 -16.64 41.97 8.92
C LEU A 595 -17.67 42.56 9.92
N THR A 596 -17.48 43.81 10.37
CA THR A 596 -18.38 44.48 11.29
C THR A 596 -19.75 44.79 10.69
N GLU A 597 -19.84 44.93 9.37
CA GLU A 597 -21.10 45.18 8.65
C GLU A 597 -22.02 43.95 8.59
N LEU A 598 -21.46 42.73 8.77
CA LEU A 598 -22.24 41.51 8.91
C LEU A 598 -23.24 41.55 10.05
N ALA A 599 -22.97 42.35 11.09
CA ALA A 599 -23.91 42.51 12.21
C ALA A 599 -25.22 43.17 11.82
N THR A 600 -25.36 43.75 10.63
CA THR A 600 -26.57 44.32 10.09
C THR A 600 -27.48 43.28 9.43
N LEU A 601 -26.97 42.09 9.14
CA LEU A 601 -27.77 41.01 8.56
C LEU A 601 -28.67 40.35 9.61
N PRO A 602 -29.82 39.81 9.22
CA PRO A 602 -30.77 39.14 10.13
C PRO A 602 -30.24 37.73 10.55
N ILE A 603 -29.03 37.71 11.10
CA ILE A 603 -28.36 36.47 11.54
C ILE A 603 -27.97 36.65 13.01
N PRO A 604 -28.28 35.68 13.89
CA PRO A 604 -27.84 35.74 15.29
C PRO A 604 -26.33 35.88 15.40
N ARG A 605 -25.84 36.74 16.29
CA ARG A 605 -24.38 36.97 16.45
C ARG A 605 -23.59 35.71 16.73
N GLU A 606 -24.14 34.77 17.50
CA GLU A 606 -23.55 33.47 17.81
C GLU A 606 -23.42 32.56 16.59
N ALA A 607 -24.25 32.75 15.55
CA ALA A 607 -24.25 32.00 14.31
C ALA A 607 -23.28 32.60 13.26
N LEU A 608 -23.05 33.93 13.30
CA LEU A 608 -22.25 34.64 12.30
C LEU A 608 -20.84 34.08 12.13
N ASP A 609 -20.14 33.90 13.23
CA ASP A 609 -18.74 33.39 13.18
C ASP A 609 -18.65 31.97 12.60
N SER A 610 -19.65 31.13 12.94
CA SER A 610 -19.75 29.75 12.43
C SER A 610 -20.03 29.71 10.93
N VAL A 611 -20.95 30.57 10.44
CA VAL A 611 -21.33 30.63 9.03
C VAL A 611 -20.24 31.28 8.19
N VAL A 612 -19.58 32.34 8.66
CA VAL A 612 -18.43 32.95 7.97
C VAL A 612 -17.27 31.97 7.86
N SER A 613 -16.96 31.27 8.94
CA SER A 613 -15.92 30.22 8.91
C SER A 613 -16.26 29.09 7.95
N TYR A 614 -17.53 28.68 7.91
CA TYR A 614 -18.02 27.68 6.93
C TYR A 614 -17.84 28.16 5.49
N LEU A 615 -18.23 29.40 5.17
CA LEU A 615 -18.08 29.95 3.82
C LEU A 615 -16.62 30.14 3.38
N LEU A 616 -15.72 30.42 4.33
CA LEU A 616 -14.27 30.46 4.09
C LEU A 616 -13.70 29.09 3.80
N ASP A 617 -14.12 28.06 4.53
CA ASP A 617 -13.67 26.67 4.34
C ASP A 617 -14.22 26.05 3.05
N GLU A 618 -15.44 26.45 2.64
CA GLU A 618 -16.03 26.07 1.34
C GLU A 618 -15.41 26.87 0.18
N GLU A 619 -14.48 27.78 0.48
CA GLU A 619 -13.87 28.67 -0.51
C GLU A 619 -14.90 29.52 -1.29
N ALA A 620 -16.09 29.66 -0.78
CA ALA A 620 -17.13 30.51 -1.38
C ALA A 620 -16.82 32.01 -1.23
N ILE A 621 -16.14 32.36 -0.14
CA ILE A 621 -15.68 33.71 0.15
C ILE A 621 -14.17 33.73 0.47
N VAL A 622 -13.54 34.87 0.30
CA VAL A 622 -12.13 35.11 0.64
C VAL A 622 -12.02 36.21 1.68
N ARG A 623 -11.16 36.02 2.66
CA ARG A 623 -10.87 37.02 3.69
C ARG A 623 -9.57 37.74 3.39
N GLU A 624 -9.63 39.05 3.32
CA GLU A 624 -8.47 39.94 3.13
C GLU A 624 -8.38 40.90 4.35
N GLY A 625 -7.66 40.50 5.38
CA GLY A 625 -7.61 41.21 6.65
C GLY A 625 -8.98 41.30 7.33
N PRO A 626 -9.54 42.52 7.60
CA PRO A 626 -10.86 42.66 8.19
C PRO A 626 -12.02 42.62 7.18
N ARG A 627 -11.73 42.36 5.91
CA ARG A 627 -12.72 42.38 4.83
C ARG A 627 -12.98 40.98 4.25
N LEU A 628 -14.21 40.79 3.74
CA LEU A 628 -14.67 39.59 3.04
C LEU A 628 -15.10 39.97 1.63
N ARG A 629 -14.88 39.08 0.67
CA ARG A 629 -15.42 39.16 -0.69
C ARG A 629 -15.80 37.78 -1.22
N LEU A 630 -16.70 37.76 -2.21
CA LEU A 630 -16.98 36.52 -2.94
C LEU A 630 -15.73 36.07 -3.72
N LYS A 631 -15.46 34.77 -3.74
CA LYS A 631 -14.44 34.19 -4.61
C LYS A 631 -15.02 34.18 -6.03
N THR A 632 -14.56 35.07 -6.90
CA THR A 632 -14.92 35.05 -8.32
C THR A 632 -14.32 33.82 -8.97
N VAL A 633 -15.16 32.91 -9.43
CA VAL A 633 -14.73 31.84 -10.36
C VAL A 633 -14.39 32.53 -11.68
N PRO A 634 -13.17 32.38 -12.23
CA PRO A 634 -12.89 32.89 -13.57
C PRO A 634 -13.93 32.29 -14.54
N PRO A 635 -14.47 33.08 -15.49
CA PRO A 635 -15.43 32.55 -16.46
C PRO A 635 -14.77 31.35 -17.17
N GLN A 636 -15.42 30.21 -17.10
CA GLN A 636 -15.08 29.09 -17.98
C GLN A 636 -15.22 29.59 -19.40
N ASP A 637 -14.14 29.53 -20.18
CA ASP A 637 -14.15 29.85 -21.60
C ASP A 637 -15.28 29.06 -22.26
N SER A 638 -16.35 29.78 -22.58
CA SER A 638 -17.42 29.26 -23.41
C SER A 638 -16.81 28.94 -24.78
N PRO A 639 -17.04 27.76 -25.34
CA PRO A 639 -16.57 27.50 -26.69
C PRO A 639 -17.20 28.53 -27.63
N SER A 640 -16.37 29.30 -28.32
CA SER A 640 -16.77 30.29 -29.33
C SER A 640 -17.73 29.66 -30.32
N PRO A 641 -18.87 30.27 -30.67
CA PRO A 641 -19.73 29.73 -31.70
C PRO A 641 -18.95 29.74 -33.04
N SER A 642 -18.82 28.58 -33.64
CA SER A 642 -18.24 28.38 -34.96
C SER A 642 -18.95 29.25 -35.97
N SER A 643 -18.24 30.20 -36.58
CA SER A 643 -18.69 31.00 -37.70
C SER A 643 -19.07 30.10 -38.88
N PRO A 644 -20.16 30.37 -39.63
CA PRO A 644 -20.54 29.57 -40.76
C PRO A 644 -19.51 29.74 -41.89
N SER A 645 -19.01 28.65 -42.41
CA SER A 645 -18.14 28.55 -43.57
C SER A 645 -18.82 29.13 -44.82
N GLN A 646 -18.23 30.17 -45.41
CA GLN A 646 -18.55 30.62 -46.77
C GLN A 646 -18.01 29.62 -47.80
N PRO A 647 -18.71 29.39 -48.92
CA PRO A 647 -18.26 28.49 -49.98
C PRO A 647 -17.18 29.14 -50.87
N SER A 648 -16.08 28.40 -51.08
CA SER A 648 -15.02 28.77 -52.03
C SER A 648 -15.47 28.67 -53.49
N PRO A 649 -15.02 29.57 -54.38
CA PRO A 649 -15.32 29.50 -55.80
C PRO A 649 -14.42 28.48 -56.51
N LYS A 650 -15.03 27.72 -57.41
CA LYS A 650 -14.38 26.86 -58.41
C LYS A 650 -13.53 27.66 -59.40
N GLY A 651 -12.38 27.13 -59.76
CA GLY A 651 -11.80 27.45 -61.01
C GLY A 651 -10.30 27.34 -61.20
N ARG A 652 -9.85 26.34 -61.81
CA ARG A 652 -9.09 26.12 -63.05
C ARG A 652 -7.85 25.25 -62.95
N ALA A 653 -7.90 24.27 -63.80
CA ALA A 653 -6.86 23.35 -64.20
C ALA A 653 -5.57 24.02 -64.72
N GLY A 654 -4.42 23.38 -64.44
CA GLY A 654 -3.13 23.64 -65.07
C GLY A 654 -2.20 22.46 -64.89
N ARG A 655 -1.83 21.84 -66.01
CA ARG A 655 -0.97 20.66 -66.18
C ARG A 655 0.49 20.89 -65.73
N PRO A 656 1.26 19.78 -65.51
CA PRO A 656 2.65 19.82 -65.08
C PRO A 656 3.66 20.01 -66.21
N PRO A 657 4.91 20.23 -65.96
CA PRO A 657 5.99 19.29 -66.30
C PRO A 657 7.13 19.26 -65.27
N GLU A 658 7.82 18.31 -65.19
CA GLU A 658 8.91 17.36 -65.46
C GLU A 658 9.42 16.66 -64.22
#